data_b0f709a9daa69e56ec25494b92072dba
#
_entry.id   b0f709a9daa69e56ec25494b92072dba
#
_cell.length_a   1.000
_cell.length_b   1.000
_cell.length_c   1.000
_cell.angle_alpha   90.00
_cell.angle_beta   90.00
_cell.angle_gamma   90.00
#
_symmetry.space_group_name_H-M   'P 1'
#
loop_
_entity.id
_entity.type
_entity.pdbx_description
1 polymer ?
#
loop_
_entity_poly.entity_id
_entity_poly.type
_entity_poly.pdbx_seq_one_letter_code
_entity_poly.pdbx_strand_id
1 'polypeptide(L)'
;MRKPQFDYLKCQRQILVDMHVPDWDPGFLANFDPIRMVDLYQKAGLQAVMHYCNSHMGLCYWPCTVGEMNKVLKGRDIVGETVAELHRRGMASCAYYSCIFNNWAWTHHPEWRLVPAGAVGEGSTGSRYGTCCFNSEGYNEFMHQQIDEVTKKYEFDAIFFDMVYWPRICVCDNCKRRFRQESGAELPGKVEWTDPLWCKFANSRERWLNESFKKITATVRQNAAIPIFNNASPHPITWLWGNNVEELREQDLLGGDFRLIDMFSGFQLFAGVSKSTVVYMNAFTGYIGAGSCVISPEDQFVENALYSLAFNSPFMAIDAIESNGNVSAKFYEEDLRKVFDKMKPYEGLLGVGGKPIADVGIYFSDASRMALFENGLSLSDEDLNDVLPPTSPHITGWVGANRALRINQVPIVTITKLQLKELSKFRVIILPQVVRMSDEEIEAFKNYVRDGGKLYASGATSLLTMDGTRKGNNFGLAEVFGCSLEGIDYHRVAYVHPQIDQLKEAITPRSVVAHGAPRHSPPHPTKITTRIRPVADTQVLATLDLPYSEEPGSREDHKFSSIHASPPWRITNDPVIIRHRYGKGEVVYSSVDLECDQAPTLGGDPDMGHPDYGPSLLFVAIIKSLLGDAPVTFSLDADIGVFAVAYDDSQNHRLQLNIANIPPLPPSRPVPLVKVALCAPAGKKIKALKELPEGSPMLFTVDSQGVARTEVRDLKHLCVIAAEYA
;
A
#
# COMPACT_ATOMS: atom_id res chain seq x y z
N MET A 1 1.09 -23.40 24.95
CA MET A 1 0.73 -22.07 24.43
C MET A 1 -0.52 -21.56 25.14
N ARG A 2 -0.41 -20.38 25.72
CA ARG A 2 -1.54 -19.68 26.34
C ARG A 2 -2.49 -19.18 25.24
N LYS A 3 -3.81 -19.30 25.48
CA LYS A 3 -4.84 -18.76 24.57
C LYS A 3 -5.17 -17.31 24.98
N PRO A 4 -5.58 -16.43 24.03
CA PRO A 4 -6.05 -15.10 24.36
C PRO A 4 -7.34 -15.19 25.21
N GLN A 5 -7.59 -14.17 26.02
CA GLN A 5 -8.83 -14.03 26.78
C GLN A 5 -9.94 -13.51 25.86
N PHE A 6 -9.60 -12.65 24.91
CA PHE A 6 -10.51 -12.08 23.90
C PHE A 6 -10.02 -12.39 22.50
N ASP A 7 -10.95 -12.57 21.57
CA ASP A 7 -10.64 -12.73 20.14
C ASP A 7 -10.37 -11.34 19.53
N TYR A 8 -9.11 -10.95 19.47
CA TYR A 8 -8.68 -9.65 18.95
C TYR A 8 -9.12 -9.43 17.50
N LEU A 9 -9.18 -10.48 16.69
CA LEU A 9 -9.61 -10.41 15.28
C LEU A 9 -11.08 -9.99 15.12
N LYS A 10 -11.88 -10.12 16.18
CA LYS A 10 -13.28 -9.66 16.20
C LYS A 10 -13.44 -8.24 16.73
N CYS A 11 -12.40 -7.65 17.26
CA CYS A 11 -12.44 -6.27 17.76
C CYS A 11 -12.39 -5.30 16.60
N GLN A 12 -13.41 -4.52 16.38
CA GLN A 12 -13.58 -3.65 15.23
C GLN A 12 -13.30 -2.19 15.54
N ARG A 13 -13.47 -1.79 16.80
CA ARG A 13 -13.18 -0.45 17.31
C ARG A 13 -11.95 -0.51 18.20
N GLN A 14 -10.84 -0.06 17.65
CA GLN A 14 -9.52 -0.20 18.27
C GLN A 14 -8.85 1.16 18.43
N ILE A 15 -7.89 1.24 19.33
CA ILE A 15 -7.00 2.40 19.48
C ILE A 15 -5.58 1.97 19.75
N LEU A 16 -4.64 2.69 19.17
CA LEU A 16 -3.24 2.76 19.60
C LEU A 16 -3.06 4.02 20.43
N VAL A 17 -2.54 3.87 21.65
CA VAL A 17 -2.13 5.02 22.48
C VAL A 17 -0.61 5.15 22.38
N ASP A 18 -0.16 6.11 21.56
CA ASP A 18 1.26 6.35 21.34
C ASP A 18 1.94 6.88 22.58
N MET A 19 3.04 6.22 23.00
CA MET A 19 3.69 6.47 24.27
C MET A 19 5.22 6.45 24.15
N HIS A 20 5.78 7.37 23.34
CA HIS A 20 7.22 7.57 23.25
C HIS A 20 7.73 8.53 24.33
N VAL A 21 7.52 8.19 25.61
CA VAL A 21 7.85 9.06 26.74
C VAL A 21 9.23 8.73 27.30
N PRO A 22 10.18 9.71 27.29
CA PRO A 22 11.50 9.53 27.91
C PRO A 22 11.42 9.55 29.44
N ASP A 23 12.58 9.49 30.13
CA ASP A 23 12.65 9.35 31.58
C ASP A 23 13.54 10.38 32.29
N TRP A 24 13.90 11.47 31.62
CA TRP A 24 14.80 12.50 32.17
C TRP A 24 14.09 13.49 33.09
N ASP A 25 12.77 13.61 33.05
CA ASP A 25 11.97 14.47 33.93
C ASP A 25 11.06 13.63 34.84
N PRO A 26 11.11 13.84 36.17
CA PRO A 26 10.29 13.08 37.13
C PRO A 26 8.77 13.33 36.99
N GLY A 27 8.35 14.37 36.27
CA GLY A 27 6.95 14.64 35.97
C GLY A 27 6.38 13.77 34.86
N PHE A 28 7.22 13.10 34.08
CA PHE A 28 6.75 12.20 33.07
C PHE A 28 5.99 11.02 33.64
N LEU A 29 4.88 10.65 33.04
CA LEU A 29 3.98 9.57 33.45
C LEU A 29 3.51 9.66 34.92
N ALA A 30 3.70 10.82 35.58
CA ALA A 30 3.34 11.00 36.99
C ALA A 30 1.84 10.82 37.27
N ASN A 31 0.99 11.10 36.29
CA ASN A 31 -0.47 10.99 36.37
C ASN A 31 -0.99 9.76 35.61
N PHE A 32 -0.14 8.83 35.19
CA PHE A 32 -0.59 7.63 34.50
C PHE A 32 -1.50 6.78 35.38
N ASP A 33 -2.77 6.68 34.99
CA ASP A 33 -3.79 5.94 35.74
C ASP A 33 -4.59 5.02 34.77
N PRO A 34 -4.29 3.71 34.77
CA PRO A 34 -4.97 2.74 33.92
C PRO A 34 -6.48 2.68 34.16
N ILE A 35 -6.92 2.86 35.42
CA ILE A 35 -8.36 2.79 35.75
C ILE A 35 -9.11 3.92 35.07
N ARG A 36 -8.58 5.14 35.16
CA ARG A 36 -9.16 6.33 34.52
C ARG A 36 -9.10 6.23 33.01
N MET A 37 -7.97 5.78 32.46
CA MET A 37 -7.79 5.65 31.01
C MET A 37 -8.78 4.63 30.43
N VAL A 38 -8.87 3.44 31.05
CA VAL A 38 -9.76 2.39 30.58
C VAL A 38 -11.24 2.76 30.75
N ASP A 39 -11.58 3.60 31.74
CA ASP A 39 -12.94 4.19 31.85
C ASP A 39 -13.27 5.06 30.63
N LEU A 40 -12.35 5.91 30.18
CA LEU A 40 -12.52 6.71 28.98
C LEU A 40 -12.62 5.84 27.72
N TYR A 41 -11.82 4.79 27.60
CA TYR A 41 -11.88 3.85 26.49
C TYR A 41 -13.24 3.14 26.42
N GLN A 42 -13.78 2.74 27.55
CA GLN A 42 -15.10 2.13 27.64
C GLN A 42 -16.22 3.11 27.22
N LYS A 43 -16.13 4.38 27.67
CA LYS A 43 -17.06 5.44 27.29
C LYS A 43 -17.02 5.75 25.79
N ALA A 44 -15.85 5.70 25.16
CA ALA A 44 -15.70 5.78 23.70
C ALA A 44 -16.30 4.61 22.97
N GLY A 45 -16.49 3.46 23.65
CA GLY A 45 -17.00 2.23 23.05
C GLY A 45 -15.91 1.37 22.40
N LEU A 46 -14.66 1.49 22.84
CA LEU A 46 -13.54 0.68 22.38
C LEU A 46 -13.72 -0.80 22.75
N GLN A 47 -13.20 -1.68 21.90
CA GLN A 47 -13.18 -3.13 22.11
C GLN A 47 -11.77 -3.66 22.34
N ALA A 48 -10.75 -2.97 21.80
CA ALA A 48 -9.35 -3.32 21.98
C ALA A 48 -8.45 -2.08 22.08
N VAL A 49 -7.40 -2.20 22.87
CA VAL A 49 -6.40 -1.15 23.08
C VAL A 49 -5.01 -1.71 22.83
N MET A 50 -4.26 -1.07 21.96
CA MET A 50 -2.83 -1.31 21.78
C MET A 50 -2.07 -0.36 22.71
N HIS A 51 -1.27 -0.92 23.59
CA HIS A 51 -0.48 -0.17 24.54
C HIS A 51 0.98 -0.63 24.58
N TYR A 52 1.87 0.26 24.96
CA TYR A 52 3.30 0.08 24.83
C TYR A 52 3.89 -0.84 25.91
N CYS A 53 4.66 -1.84 25.48
CA CYS A 53 5.60 -2.55 26.35
C CYS A 53 6.93 -1.79 26.40
N ASN A 54 7.48 -1.41 25.24
CA ASN A 54 8.61 -0.49 25.13
C ASN A 54 8.31 0.57 24.04
N SER A 55 9.18 1.55 23.90
CA SER A 55 9.08 2.59 22.90
C SER A 55 10.37 2.72 22.09
N HIS A 56 10.43 3.62 21.11
CA HIS A 56 11.65 3.95 20.37
C HIS A 56 12.79 4.48 21.26
N MET A 57 12.47 4.89 22.51
CA MET A 57 13.50 5.21 23.50
C MET A 57 14.27 3.98 23.96
N GLY A 58 13.74 2.77 23.75
CA GLY A 58 14.33 1.51 24.21
C GLY A 58 14.10 1.21 25.69
N LEU A 59 13.32 2.04 26.38
CA LEU A 59 12.97 1.87 27.78
C LEU A 59 11.70 1.03 27.92
N CYS A 60 11.72 0.08 28.86
CA CYS A 60 10.59 -0.79 29.16
C CYS A 60 9.60 -0.12 30.10
N TYR A 61 8.31 -0.36 29.91
CA TYR A 61 7.24 0.09 30.80
C TYR A 61 6.77 -0.98 31.79
N TRP A 62 7.58 -2.06 31.92
CA TRP A 62 7.41 -3.13 32.93
C TRP A 62 8.72 -3.36 33.65
N PRO A 63 8.70 -3.95 34.88
CA PRO A 63 9.91 -4.41 35.58
C PRO A 63 10.57 -5.53 34.75
N CYS A 64 11.48 -5.16 33.84
CA CYS A 64 12.19 -6.06 32.95
C CYS A 64 13.45 -6.62 33.56
N THR A 65 13.86 -7.82 33.13
CA THR A 65 15.14 -8.43 33.47
C THR A 65 16.19 -8.22 32.37
N VAL A 66 15.74 -7.89 31.16
CA VAL A 66 16.58 -7.61 30.00
C VAL A 66 16.34 -6.19 29.53
N GLY A 67 17.38 -5.38 29.43
CA GLY A 67 17.30 -3.95 29.11
C GLY A 67 17.10 -3.08 30.34
N GLU A 68 16.48 -1.92 30.14
CA GLU A 68 16.29 -0.93 31.22
C GLU A 68 14.83 -0.49 31.30
N MET A 69 14.29 -0.47 32.50
CA MET A 69 12.98 0.07 32.78
C MET A 69 13.02 1.59 32.83
N ASN A 70 11.97 2.24 32.32
CA ASN A 70 11.78 3.68 32.42
C ASN A 70 11.82 4.06 33.94
N LYS A 71 12.82 4.84 34.33
CA LYS A 71 13.12 5.12 35.74
C LYS A 71 12.08 5.99 36.46
N VAL A 72 11.28 6.77 35.70
CA VAL A 72 10.21 7.58 36.32
C VAL A 72 9.10 6.71 36.93
N LEU A 73 8.95 5.48 36.45
CA LEU A 73 7.98 4.51 36.97
C LEU A 73 8.36 3.93 38.35
N LYS A 74 9.62 4.06 38.79
CA LYS A 74 10.10 3.61 40.12
C LYS A 74 9.73 2.17 40.43
N GLY A 75 9.78 1.27 39.44
CA GLY A 75 9.42 -0.13 39.56
C GLY A 75 7.93 -0.46 39.40
N ARG A 76 7.08 0.51 39.13
CA ARG A 76 5.64 0.31 38.90
C ARG A 76 5.40 -0.38 37.54
N ASP A 77 4.64 -1.45 37.55
CA ASP A 77 4.32 -2.27 36.37
C ASP A 77 3.07 -1.75 35.65
N ILE A 78 3.21 -0.67 34.86
CA ILE A 78 2.07 -0.08 34.18
C ILE A 78 1.56 -0.96 33.01
N VAL A 79 2.37 -1.88 32.47
CA VAL A 79 1.92 -2.86 31.47
C VAL A 79 0.95 -3.84 32.12
N GLY A 80 1.35 -4.46 33.22
CA GLY A 80 0.51 -5.42 33.97
C GLY A 80 -0.78 -4.78 34.48
N GLU A 81 -0.70 -3.56 35.04
CA GLU A 81 -1.87 -2.81 35.49
C GLU A 81 -2.86 -2.53 34.34
N THR A 82 -2.36 -2.14 33.16
CA THR A 82 -3.20 -1.84 31.99
C THR A 82 -3.87 -3.11 31.46
N VAL A 83 -3.12 -4.21 31.30
CA VAL A 83 -3.69 -5.51 30.86
C VAL A 83 -4.81 -5.96 31.79
N ALA A 84 -4.53 -5.95 33.10
CA ALA A 84 -5.51 -6.38 34.11
C ALA A 84 -6.80 -5.55 34.08
N GLU A 85 -6.68 -4.23 33.93
CA GLU A 85 -7.85 -3.34 33.91
C GLU A 85 -8.64 -3.46 32.59
N LEU A 86 -7.96 -3.60 31.43
CA LEU A 86 -8.62 -3.87 30.15
C LEU A 86 -9.44 -5.15 30.23
N HIS A 87 -8.86 -6.25 30.70
CA HIS A 87 -9.55 -7.54 30.83
C HIS A 87 -10.71 -7.47 31.82
N ARG A 88 -10.51 -6.79 32.95
CA ARG A 88 -11.57 -6.57 33.93
C ARG A 88 -12.79 -5.85 33.34
N ARG A 89 -12.58 -4.96 32.37
CA ARG A 89 -13.62 -4.20 31.67
C ARG A 89 -14.13 -4.88 30.38
N GLY A 90 -13.65 -6.07 30.04
CA GLY A 90 -14.08 -6.82 28.86
C GLY A 90 -13.49 -6.30 27.55
N MET A 91 -12.33 -5.69 27.56
CA MET A 91 -11.60 -5.19 26.40
C MET A 91 -10.34 -6.02 26.12
N ALA A 92 -10.03 -6.23 24.84
CA ALA A 92 -8.82 -6.92 24.42
C ALA A 92 -7.57 -6.03 24.57
N SER A 93 -6.48 -6.66 24.96
CA SER A 93 -5.16 -6.04 25.13
C SER A 93 -4.22 -6.42 24.01
N CYS A 94 -3.67 -5.45 23.28
CA CYS A 94 -2.63 -5.64 22.29
C CYS A 94 -1.31 -5.04 22.76
N ALA A 95 -0.25 -5.84 22.79
CA ALA A 95 1.08 -5.35 23.11
C ALA A 95 1.69 -4.61 21.92
N TYR A 96 2.29 -3.45 22.14
CA TYR A 96 3.16 -2.76 21.20
C TYR A 96 4.62 -3.01 21.56
N TYR A 97 5.44 -3.38 20.59
CA TYR A 97 6.88 -3.55 20.73
C TYR A 97 7.65 -2.87 19.61
N SER A 98 8.56 -1.94 19.95
CA SER A 98 9.44 -1.26 19.00
C SER A 98 10.63 -2.15 18.62
N CYS A 99 10.87 -2.34 17.32
CA CYS A 99 11.92 -3.23 16.84
C CYS A 99 13.23 -2.50 16.48
N ILE A 100 13.28 -1.83 15.30
CA ILE A 100 14.56 -1.28 14.82
C ILE A 100 15.00 -0.02 15.56
N PHE A 101 14.04 0.77 16.07
CA PHE A 101 14.33 1.97 16.84
C PHE A 101 14.49 1.63 18.33
N ASN A 102 15.67 1.89 18.87
CA ASN A 102 15.98 1.64 20.28
C ASN A 102 17.16 2.52 20.72
N ASN A 103 16.85 3.69 21.32
CA ASN A 103 17.88 4.64 21.77
C ASN A 103 18.77 4.03 22.84
N TRP A 104 18.20 3.26 23.78
CA TRP A 104 18.97 2.64 24.85
C TRP A 104 20.00 1.65 24.28
N ALA A 105 19.58 0.69 23.46
CA ALA A 105 20.45 -0.30 22.84
C ALA A 105 21.51 0.37 21.95
N TRP A 106 21.12 1.37 21.16
CA TRP A 106 22.03 2.13 20.30
C TRP A 106 23.13 2.86 21.10
N THR A 107 22.78 3.37 22.28
CA THR A 107 23.71 4.11 23.14
C THR A 107 24.68 3.16 23.84
N HIS A 108 24.16 2.05 24.41
CA HIS A 108 24.94 1.15 25.25
C HIS A 108 25.72 0.08 24.48
N HIS A 109 25.29 -0.20 23.22
CA HIS A 109 25.85 -1.25 22.38
C HIS A 109 26.21 -0.73 20.98
N PRO A 110 27.34 0.01 20.84
CA PRO A 110 27.76 0.54 19.53
C PRO A 110 27.87 -0.51 18.43
N GLU A 111 28.22 -1.74 18.77
CA GLU A 111 28.34 -2.88 17.85
C GLU A 111 26.99 -3.38 17.32
N TRP A 112 25.86 -2.95 17.90
CA TRP A 112 24.51 -3.27 17.42
C TRP A 112 23.95 -2.23 16.44
N ARG A 113 24.61 -1.10 16.29
CA ARG A 113 24.12 0.02 15.47
C ARG A 113 23.95 -0.36 14.01
N LEU A 114 22.87 0.12 13.42
CA LEU A 114 22.78 0.25 11.99
C LEU A 114 23.74 1.38 11.57
N VAL A 115 24.65 1.09 10.64
CA VAL A 115 25.58 2.06 10.08
C VAL A 115 25.14 2.40 8.66
N PRO A 116 24.56 3.58 8.42
CA PRO A 116 24.17 3.99 7.07
C PRO A 116 25.39 4.10 6.15
N ALA A 117 25.23 3.78 4.88
CA ALA A 117 26.25 4.07 3.88
C ALA A 117 26.47 5.60 3.82
N GLY A 118 27.75 6.04 3.76
CA GLY A 118 28.09 7.46 3.73
C GLY A 118 28.05 8.18 5.09
N ALA A 119 27.74 7.49 6.18
CA ALA A 119 27.79 8.11 7.51
C ALA A 119 29.19 8.60 7.85
N VAL A 120 29.30 9.87 8.22
CA VAL A 120 30.56 10.49 8.70
C VAL A 120 30.45 10.64 10.21
N GLY A 121 31.20 9.80 10.97
CA GLY A 121 31.26 9.84 12.43
C GLY A 121 30.26 8.91 13.14
N GLU A 122 30.52 8.68 14.43
CA GLU A 122 29.80 7.69 15.25
C GLU A 122 28.33 8.03 15.58
N GLY A 123 27.84 9.22 15.26
CA GLY A 123 26.54 9.73 15.69
C GLY A 123 25.51 9.94 14.58
N SER A 124 25.85 9.74 13.32
CA SER A 124 24.93 10.02 12.20
C SER A 124 23.98 8.84 11.97
N THR A 125 22.76 8.88 12.54
CA THR A 125 21.72 7.88 12.28
C THR A 125 20.80 8.27 11.13
N GLY A 126 20.81 9.54 10.70
CA GLY A 126 19.80 10.09 9.78
C GLY A 126 18.37 10.04 10.34
N SER A 127 18.20 9.69 11.62
CA SER A 127 16.92 9.57 12.30
C SER A 127 17.00 10.21 13.67
N ARG A 128 15.88 10.71 14.19
CA ARG A 128 15.78 11.19 15.59
C ARG A 128 15.89 10.06 16.63
N TYR A 129 15.80 8.82 16.20
CA TYR A 129 15.93 7.63 17.04
C TYR A 129 17.18 6.85 16.68
N GLY A 130 17.81 6.21 17.67
CA GLY A 130 18.88 5.24 17.49
C GLY A 130 18.35 4.00 16.76
N THR A 131 19.04 3.61 15.68
CA THR A 131 18.65 2.45 14.88
C THR A 131 19.61 1.30 15.08
N CYS A 132 19.07 0.09 15.33
CA CYS A 132 19.85 -1.12 15.53
C CYS A 132 19.74 -2.04 14.31
N CYS A 133 20.78 -2.81 14.04
CA CYS A 133 20.86 -3.65 12.86
C CYS A 133 20.25 -5.03 13.10
N PHE A 134 19.31 -5.46 12.28
CA PHE A 134 18.73 -6.82 12.32
C PHE A 134 19.72 -7.94 11.97
N ASN A 135 20.92 -7.62 11.44
CA ASN A 135 22.00 -8.59 11.26
C ASN A 135 22.95 -8.66 12.49
N SER A 136 22.76 -7.84 13.51
CA SER A 136 23.50 -7.97 14.76
C SER A 136 22.94 -9.12 15.60
N GLU A 137 23.75 -10.15 15.85
CA GLU A 137 23.34 -11.30 16.66
C GLU A 137 22.98 -10.87 18.09
N GLY A 138 23.79 -9.98 18.69
CA GLY A 138 23.53 -9.48 20.04
C GLY A 138 22.22 -8.71 20.15
N TYR A 139 21.90 -7.86 19.15
CA TYR A 139 20.62 -7.14 19.15
C TYR A 139 19.43 -8.07 18.96
N ASN A 140 19.54 -9.04 18.05
CA ASN A 140 18.48 -10.04 17.87
C ASN A 140 18.23 -10.82 19.15
N GLU A 141 19.29 -11.30 19.82
CA GLU A 141 19.16 -12.03 21.08
C GLU A 141 18.51 -11.17 22.16
N PHE A 142 18.91 -9.90 22.29
CA PHE A 142 18.31 -8.94 23.20
C PHE A 142 16.79 -8.78 22.95
N MET A 143 16.38 -8.56 21.69
CA MET A 143 14.96 -8.45 21.35
C MET A 143 14.20 -9.74 21.68
N HIS A 144 14.76 -10.90 21.33
CA HIS A 144 14.12 -12.18 21.59
C HIS A 144 13.91 -12.44 23.09
N GLN A 145 14.90 -12.11 23.91
CA GLN A 145 14.79 -12.24 25.36
C GLN A 145 13.71 -11.32 25.94
N GLN A 146 13.63 -10.07 25.50
CA GLN A 146 12.57 -9.15 25.93
C GLN A 146 11.18 -9.62 25.48
N ILE A 147 11.04 -10.06 24.23
CA ILE A 147 9.77 -10.56 23.69
C ILE A 147 9.34 -11.84 24.43
N ASP A 148 10.28 -12.73 24.70
CA ASP A 148 10.04 -13.95 25.48
C ASP A 148 9.58 -13.61 26.91
N GLU A 149 10.26 -12.68 27.57
CA GLU A 149 9.91 -12.22 28.92
C GLU A 149 8.50 -11.63 28.96
N VAL A 150 8.19 -10.67 28.08
CA VAL A 150 6.91 -9.94 28.12
C VAL A 150 5.74 -10.83 27.74
N THR A 151 5.92 -11.74 26.76
CA THR A 151 4.86 -12.66 26.32
C THR A 151 4.63 -13.82 27.30
N LYS A 152 5.58 -14.17 28.14
CA LYS A 152 5.40 -15.10 29.25
C LYS A 152 4.70 -14.44 30.45
N LYS A 153 5.05 -13.19 30.73
CA LYS A 153 4.60 -12.48 31.91
C LYS A 153 3.15 -12.00 31.82
N TYR A 154 2.72 -11.51 30.65
CA TYR A 154 1.41 -10.87 30.49
C TYR A 154 0.47 -11.64 29.57
N GLU A 155 -0.83 -11.51 29.80
CA GLU A 155 -1.91 -12.17 29.06
C GLU A 155 -2.42 -11.26 27.92
N PHE A 156 -1.57 -10.96 26.95
CA PHE A 156 -2.01 -10.23 25.75
C PHE A 156 -2.95 -11.06 24.88
N ASP A 157 -3.86 -10.38 24.18
CA ASP A 157 -4.76 -10.95 23.17
C ASP A 157 -4.22 -10.79 21.75
N ALA A 158 -3.26 -9.89 21.55
CA ALA A 158 -2.50 -9.72 20.31
C ALA A 158 -1.14 -9.05 20.61
N ILE A 159 -0.24 -9.08 19.62
CA ILE A 159 1.03 -8.33 19.68
C ILE A 159 1.34 -7.67 18.35
N PHE A 160 1.76 -6.42 18.42
CA PHE A 160 2.17 -5.58 17.30
C PHE A 160 3.66 -5.24 17.39
N PHE A 161 4.37 -5.43 16.28
CA PHE A 161 5.77 -5.09 16.15
C PHE A 161 5.91 -3.84 15.29
N ASP A 162 6.39 -2.76 15.87
CA ASP A 162 6.59 -1.53 15.13
C ASP A 162 7.99 -1.45 14.53
N MET A 163 8.06 -0.84 13.34
CA MET A 163 9.30 -0.55 12.63
C MET A 163 10.14 -1.79 12.30
N VAL A 164 9.51 -2.78 11.63
CA VAL A 164 10.20 -3.95 11.04
C VAL A 164 10.54 -3.63 9.58
N TYR A 165 11.61 -2.86 9.38
CA TYR A 165 12.11 -2.47 8.05
C TYR A 165 13.54 -1.92 8.14
N TRP A 166 14.19 -1.71 6.99
CA TRP A 166 15.49 -1.07 6.92
C TRP A 166 15.34 0.43 6.65
N PRO A 167 15.50 1.34 7.61
CA PRO A 167 15.35 2.78 7.35
C PRO A 167 16.47 3.34 6.44
N ARG A 168 17.57 2.60 6.29
CA ARG A 168 18.73 2.94 5.45
C ARG A 168 19.43 1.67 4.96
N ILE A 169 20.32 1.82 3.97
CA ILE A 169 21.23 0.75 3.56
C ILE A 169 22.31 0.61 4.62
N CYS A 170 22.31 -0.49 5.36
CA CYS A 170 23.26 -0.75 6.41
C CYS A 170 24.56 -1.35 5.89
N VAL A 171 25.68 -0.73 6.23
CA VAL A 171 27.03 -1.18 5.89
C VAL A 171 27.88 -1.53 7.14
N CYS A 172 27.24 -1.87 8.26
CA CYS A 172 27.95 -2.31 9.46
C CYS A 172 28.69 -3.63 9.24
N ASP A 173 29.62 -3.97 10.14
CA ASP A 173 30.44 -5.17 9.99
C ASP A 173 29.60 -6.47 9.99
N ASN A 174 28.46 -6.50 10.67
CA ASN A 174 27.55 -7.65 10.64
C ASN A 174 26.97 -7.85 9.22
N CYS A 175 26.51 -6.77 8.56
CA CYS A 175 26.00 -6.83 7.19
C CYS A 175 27.08 -7.21 6.20
N LYS A 176 28.30 -6.63 6.29
CA LYS A 176 29.45 -6.96 5.43
C LYS A 176 29.84 -8.42 5.58
N ARG A 177 30.01 -8.91 6.83
CA ARG A 177 30.36 -10.29 7.13
C ARG A 177 29.32 -11.25 6.57
N ARG A 178 28.04 -11.02 6.83
CA ARG A 178 26.95 -11.88 6.37
C ARG A 178 26.88 -11.94 4.86
N PHE A 179 26.94 -10.80 4.18
CA PHE A 179 26.91 -10.77 2.71
C PHE A 179 28.12 -11.52 2.09
N ARG A 180 29.33 -11.30 2.66
CA ARG A 180 30.53 -12.01 2.20
C ARG A 180 30.40 -13.52 2.38
N GLN A 181 29.85 -13.98 3.49
CA GLN A 181 29.61 -15.42 3.74
C GLN A 181 28.63 -16.03 2.73
N GLU A 182 27.56 -15.29 2.38
CA GLU A 182 26.49 -15.77 1.50
C GLU A 182 26.80 -15.59 0.00
N SER A 183 27.62 -14.61 -0.36
CA SER A 183 27.89 -14.26 -1.76
C SER A 183 29.30 -14.57 -2.24
N GLY A 184 30.25 -14.64 -1.32
CA GLY A 184 31.69 -14.69 -1.63
C GLY A 184 32.26 -13.32 -2.03
N ALA A 185 31.52 -12.24 -1.96
CA ALA A 185 31.88 -10.90 -2.43
C ALA A 185 31.69 -9.84 -1.35
N GLU A 186 32.29 -8.67 -1.53
CA GLU A 186 32.06 -7.48 -0.72
C GLU A 186 30.71 -6.83 -1.07
N LEU A 187 30.17 -6.00 -0.16
CA LEU A 187 28.99 -5.20 -0.44
C LEU A 187 29.22 -4.31 -1.66
N PRO A 188 28.24 -4.23 -2.59
CA PRO A 188 28.31 -3.26 -3.69
C PRO A 188 28.40 -1.83 -3.17
N GLY A 189 29.16 -0.97 -3.87
CA GLY A 189 29.32 0.45 -3.49
C GLY A 189 28.31 1.39 -4.14
N LYS A 190 27.52 0.90 -5.09
CA LYS A 190 26.54 1.69 -5.86
C LYS A 190 25.35 0.85 -6.26
N VAL A 191 24.24 1.50 -6.55
CA VAL A 191 23.04 0.88 -7.14
C VAL A 191 23.33 0.53 -8.60
N GLU A 192 23.00 -0.69 -9.02
CA GLU A 192 23.11 -1.10 -10.42
C GLU A 192 22.15 -2.28 -10.70
N TRP A 193 20.93 -1.98 -11.07
CA TRP A 193 19.87 -2.97 -11.28
C TRP A 193 20.14 -3.96 -12.43
N THR A 194 21.18 -3.72 -13.21
CA THR A 194 21.66 -4.64 -14.26
C THR A 194 22.86 -5.49 -13.83
N ASP A 195 23.33 -5.32 -12.59
CA ASP A 195 24.42 -6.11 -12.01
C ASP A 195 23.86 -7.23 -11.09
N PRO A 196 24.17 -8.51 -11.37
CA PRO A 196 23.74 -9.63 -10.54
C PRO A 196 24.19 -9.53 -9.07
N LEU A 197 25.36 -8.95 -8.79
CA LEU A 197 25.83 -8.78 -7.41
C LEU A 197 25.00 -7.77 -6.64
N TRP A 198 24.65 -6.66 -7.28
CA TRP A 198 23.72 -5.68 -6.71
C TRP A 198 22.35 -6.29 -6.43
N CYS A 199 21.76 -6.97 -7.42
CA CYS A 199 20.47 -7.63 -7.26
C CYS A 199 20.48 -8.66 -6.14
N LYS A 200 21.57 -9.43 -6.02
CA LYS A 200 21.76 -10.37 -4.92
C LYS A 200 21.79 -9.66 -3.57
N PHE A 201 22.44 -8.50 -3.47
CA PHE A 201 22.47 -7.72 -2.23
C PHE A 201 21.09 -7.18 -1.87
N ALA A 202 20.38 -6.57 -2.80
CA ALA A 202 19.02 -6.06 -2.58
C ALA A 202 18.06 -7.18 -2.13
N ASN A 203 18.07 -8.33 -2.81
CA ASN A 203 17.27 -9.49 -2.45
C ASN A 203 17.71 -10.10 -1.09
N SER A 204 19.00 -10.01 -0.74
CA SER A 204 19.48 -10.48 0.58
C SER A 204 18.95 -9.62 1.73
N ARG A 205 18.84 -8.31 1.54
CA ARG A 205 18.26 -7.41 2.57
C ARG A 205 16.81 -7.77 2.88
N GLU A 206 16.00 -8.05 1.85
CA GLU A 206 14.62 -8.53 2.02
C GLU A 206 14.57 -9.86 2.78
N ARG A 207 15.40 -10.83 2.37
CA ARG A 207 15.47 -12.13 3.03
C ARG A 207 15.91 -12.02 4.49
N TRP A 208 16.92 -11.21 4.81
CA TRP A 208 17.40 -11.00 6.18
C TRP A 208 16.32 -10.43 7.09
N LEU A 209 15.52 -9.50 6.56
CA LEU A 209 14.39 -8.95 7.30
C LEU A 209 13.33 -10.02 7.57
N ASN A 210 12.96 -10.81 6.56
CA ASN A 210 12.01 -11.91 6.69
C ASN A 210 12.47 -12.95 7.71
N GLU A 211 13.76 -13.31 7.71
CA GLU A 211 14.33 -14.26 8.67
C GLU A 211 14.28 -13.72 10.10
N SER A 212 14.57 -12.42 10.29
CA SER A 212 14.48 -11.78 11.59
C SER A 212 13.04 -11.76 12.09
N PHE A 213 12.09 -11.38 11.24
CA PHE A 213 10.67 -11.34 11.62
C PHE A 213 10.11 -12.74 11.92
N LYS A 214 10.50 -13.76 11.15
CA LYS A 214 10.15 -15.17 11.43
C LYS A 214 10.63 -15.64 12.80
N LYS A 215 11.84 -15.24 13.21
CA LYS A 215 12.35 -15.55 14.55
C LYS A 215 11.53 -14.85 15.64
N ILE A 216 11.23 -13.56 15.45
CA ILE A 216 10.37 -12.79 16.35
C ILE A 216 9.01 -13.47 16.53
N THR A 217 8.33 -13.81 15.42
CA THR A 217 7.01 -14.45 15.47
C THR A 217 7.08 -15.85 16.11
N ALA A 218 8.15 -16.61 15.86
CA ALA A 218 8.37 -17.90 16.48
C ALA A 218 8.51 -17.80 18.01
N THR A 219 9.21 -16.78 18.52
CA THR A 219 9.35 -16.52 19.95
C THR A 219 7.99 -16.27 20.61
N VAL A 220 7.14 -15.45 20.02
CA VAL A 220 5.77 -15.23 20.53
C VAL A 220 4.97 -16.53 20.52
N ARG A 221 4.98 -17.25 19.39
CA ARG A 221 4.21 -18.50 19.24
C ARG A 221 4.64 -19.65 20.13
N GLN A 222 5.84 -19.60 20.70
CA GLN A 222 6.23 -20.54 21.76
C GLN A 222 5.44 -20.34 23.06
N ASN A 223 5.10 -19.10 23.37
CA ASN A 223 4.46 -18.72 24.63
C ASN A 223 2.94 -18.57 24.51
N ALA A 224 2.45 -17.96 23.45
CA ALA A 224 1.05 -17.58 23.28
C ALA A 224 0.53 -17.84 21.86
N ALA A 225 -0.74 -18.29 21.76
CA ALA A 225 -1.47 -18.48 20.52
C ALA A 225 -2.33 -17.22 20.24
N ILE A 226 -1.67 -16.08 20.08
CA ILE A 226 -2.28 -14.77 19.83
C ILE A 226 -1.96 -14.27 18.44
N PRO A 227 -2.80 -13.41 17.82
CA PRO A 227 -2.49 -12.74 16.56
C PRO A 227 -1.21 -11.91 16.65
N ILE A 228 -0.40 -12.00 15.60
CA ILE A 228 0.87 -11.27 15.45
C ILE A 228 0.79 -10.44 14.17
N PHE A 229 1.17 -9.18 14.26
CA PHE A 229 1.27 -8.28 13.11
C PHE A 229 2.32 -7.20 13.32
N ASN A 230 2.69 -6.51 12.23
CA ASN A 230 3.61 -5.39 12.30
C ASN A 230 3.05 -4.16 11.58
N ASN A 231 3.79 -3.06 11.64
CA ASN A 231 3.49 -1.88 10.84
C ASN A 231 3.88 -2.14 9.39
N ALA A 232 2.88 -2.47 8.56
CA ALA A 232 3.06 -2.81 7.16
C ALA A 232 3.07 -1.59 6.22
N SER A 233 2.85 -0.37 6.73
CA SER A 233 2.81 0.85 5.93
C SER A 233 4.07 1.13 5.10
N PRO A 234 5.30 0.77 5.53
CA PRO A 234 6.49 0.94 4.71
C PRO A 234 6.52 0.04 3.46
N HIS A 235 5.82 -1.08 3.48
CA HIS A 235 5.95 -2.14 2.47
C HIS A 235 5.77 -1.65 1.03
N PRO A 236 4.74 -0.91 0.65
CA PRO A 236 4.52 -0.60 -0.76
C PRO A 236 5.45 0.48 -1.32
N ILE A 237 6.19 1.23 -0.50
CA ILE A 237 6.76 2.50 -0.92
C ILE A 237 8.05 2.33 -1.72
N THR A 238 9.01 1.55 -1.22
CA THR A 238 10.35 1.47 -1.81
C THR A 238 11.04 0.13 -1.53
N TRP A 239 11.93 -0.29 -2.44
CA TRP A 239 12.82 -1.42 -2.23
C TRP A 239 13.81 -1.20 -1.07
N LEU A 240 14.17 0.08 -0.79
CA LEU A 240 15.14 0.45 0.25
C LEU A 240 14.78 -0.11 1.62
N TRP A 241 13.50 -0.23 1.93
CA TRP A 241 13.04 -0.66 3.24
C TRP A 241 12.99 -2.17 3.43
N GLY A 242 13.16 -2.94 2.34
CA GLY A 242 13.35 -4.39 2.41
C GLY A 242 12.12 -5.22 2.77
N ASN A 243 10.96 -4.60 3.00
CA ASN A 243 9.71 -5.33 3.19
C ASN A 243 9.26 -6.01 1.89
N ASN A 244 8.52 -7.10 1.97
CA ASN A 244 7.96 -7.78 0.80
C ASN A 244 6.70 -8.61 1.15
N VAL A 245 6.00 -9.14 0.14
CA VAL A 245 4.78 -9.93 0.36
C VAL A 245 5.00 -11.20 1.18
N GLU A 246 6.19 -11.77 1.20
CA GLU A 246 6.50 -12.94 2.03
C GLU A 246 6.49 -12.59 3.52
N GLU A 247 7.04 -11.43 3.87
CA GLU A 247 7.02 -10.90 5.24
C GLU A 247 5.58 -10.58 5.68
N LEU A 248 4.78 -9.95 4.80
CA LEU A 248 3.37 -9.71 5.08
C LEU A 248 2.58 -11.01 5.34
N ARG A 249 2.96 -12.09 4.68
CA ARG A 249 2.34 -13.42 4.85
C ARG A 249 2.65 -14.10 6.18
N GLU A 250 3.68 -13.68 6.91
CA GLU A 250 3.95 -14.18 8.26
C GLU A 250 2.95 -13.63 9.30
N GLN A 251 2.28 -12.54 8.99
CA GLN A 251 1.34 -11.85 9.86
C GLN A 251 -0.05 -12.50 9.86
N ASP A 252 -0.75 -12.36 10.97
CA ASP A 252 -2.14 -12.85 11.11
C ASP A 252 -3.15 -11.79 10.67
N LEU A 253 -2.79 -10.52 10.76
CA LEU A 253 -3.49 -9.38 10.14
C LEU A 253 -2.47 -8.41 9.54
N LEU A 254 -2.99 -7.49 8.72
CA LEU A 254 -2.18 -6.47 8.06
C LEU A 254 -2.72 -5.08 8.41
N GLY A 255 -1.82 -4.13 8.54
CA GLY A 255 -2.22 -2.76 8.82
C GLY A 255 -1.03 -1.85 9.02
N GLY A 256 -1.29 -0.56 9.13
CA GLY A 256 -0.25 0.45 9.34
C GLY A 256 -0.73 1.87 9.09
N ASP A 257 0.21 2.80 8.98
CA ASP A 257 -0.01 4.22 8.72
C ASP A 257 -0.17 4.46 7.21
N PHE A 258 -1.38 4.43 6.70
CA PHE A 258 -1.63 4.44 5.25
C PHE A 258 -1.45 5.79 4.54
N ARG A 259 -1.11 6.87 5.25
CA ARG A 259 -0.91 8.20 4.63
C ARG A 259 0.30 8.31 3.71
N LEU A 260 1.18 7.33 3.70
CA LEU A 260 2.37 7.36 2.84
C LEU A 260 2.05 7.04 1.38
N ILE A 261 0.88 6.44 1.10
CA ILE A 261 0.34 6.17 -0.23
C ILE A 261 -1.16 6.48 -0.27
N ASP A 262 -1.77 6.39 -1.44
CA ASP A 262 -3.24 6.40 -1.56
C ASP A 262 -3.88 5.30 -0.73
N MET A 263 -4.78 5.67 0.17
CA MET A 263 -5.41 4.75 1.13
C MET A 263 -6.12 3.59 0.43
N PHE A 264 -6.86 3.87 -0.63
CA PHE A 264 -7.58 2.85 -1.39
C PHE A 264 -6.61 1.79 -1.94
N SER A 265 -5.51 2.22 -2.55
CA SER A 265 -4.48 1.32 -3.09
C SER A 265 -3.85 0.46 -1.99
N GLY A 266 -3.57 1.03 -0.83
CA GLY A 266 -3.05 0.32 0.34
C GLY A 266 -4.00 -0.78 0.82
N PHE A 267 -5.29 -0.46 0.97
CA PHE A 267 -6.32 -1.43 1.33
C PHE A 267 -6.44 -2.56 0.32
N GLN A 268 -6.44 -2.24 -0.98
CA GLN A 268 -6.48 -3.21 -2.06
C GLN A 268 -5.30 -4.19 -1.98
N LEU A 269 -4.08 -3.68 -1.74
CA LEU A 269 -2.89 -4.52 -1.60
C LEU A 269 -3.01 -5.46 -0.39
N PHE A 270 -3.37 -4.92 0.77
CA PHE A 270 -3.45 -5.73 1.99
C PHE A 270 -4.59 -6.74 1.95
N ALA A 271 -5.72 -6.39 1.35
CA ALA A 271 -6.78 -7.36 1.09
C ALA A 271 -6.29 -8.50 0.18
N GLY A 272 -5.50 -8.18 -0.88
CA GLY A 272 -4.92 -9.16 -1.78
C GLY A 272 -3.97 -10.14 -1.09
N VAL A 273 -3.09 -9.66 -0.21
CA VAL A 273 -2.05 -10.48 0.43
C VAL A 273 -2.46 -11.10 1.76
N SER A 274 -3.47 -10.59 2.45
CA SER A 274 -3.91 -11.05 3.76
C SER A 274 -4.22 -12.55 3.78
N LYS A 275 -3.81 -13.25 4.85
CA LYS A 275 -4.27 -14.61 5.14
C LYS A 275 -5.70 -14.59 5.69
N SER A 276 -6.04 -13.55 6.43
CA SER A 276 -7.35 -13.32 7.02
C SER A 276 -8.29 -12.62 6.04
N THR A 277 -9.58 -12.80 6.26
CA THR A 277 -10.62 -11.98 5.63
C THR A 277 -10.68 -10.57 6.22
N VAL A 278 -10.09 -10.37 7.39
CA VAL A 278 -10.05 -9.08 8.07
C VAL A 278 -8.77 -8.36 7.67
N VAL A 279 -8.90 -7.17 7.13
CA VAL A 279 -7.79 -6.25 6.86
C VAL A 279 -7.78 -5.24 7.99
N TYR A 280 -6.67 -5.24 8.74
CA TYR A 280 -6.46 -4.28 9.82
C TYR A 280 -6.01 -2.94 9.27
N MET A 281 -6.48 -1.83 9.85
CA MET A 281 -6.07 -0.52 9.43
C MET A 281 -5.90 0.46 10.59
N ASN A 282 -4.80 1.22 10.51
CA ASN A 282 -4.60 2.42 11.31
C ASN A 282 -5.02 3.64 10.49
N ALA A 283 -6.02 4.36 10.97
CA ALA A 283 -6.22 5.72 10.51
C ALA A 283 -5.36 6.64 11.36
N PHE A 284 -4.28 7.12 10.76
CA PHE A 284 -3.41 8.10 11.42
C PHE A 284 -4.13 9.45 11.45
N THR A 285 -4.67 9.83 12.59
CA THR A 285 -5.48 11.02 12.73
C THR A 285 -4.82 12.09 13.59
N GLY A 286 -3.57 12.35 13.34
CA GLY A 286 -2.88 13.43 14.02
C GLY A 286 -2.64 13.14 15.51
N TYR A 287 -1.50 13.56 16.00
CA TYR A 287 -1.17 13.48 17.42
C TYR A 287 -1.82 14.63 18.16
N ILE A 288 -2.50 14.32 19.25
CA ILE A 288 -2.87 15.28 20.25
C ILE A 288 -1.73 15.30 21.27
N GLY A 289 -1.03 16.39 21.38
CA GLY A 289 0.07 16.51 22.33
C GLY A 289 1.39 16.88 21.66
N ALA A 290 2.30 17.42 22.44
CA ALA A 290 3.65 17.82 22.00
C ALA A 290 3.73 18.88 20.88
N GLY A 291 2.73 19.75 20.73
CA GLY A 291 2.83 20.97 19.90
C GLY A 291 2.90 20.77 18.38
N SER A 292 2.85 19.55 17.90
CA SER A 292 2.95 19.26 16.46
C SER A 292 1.72 18.57 15.87
N CYS A 293 0.66 18.42 16.65
CA CYS A 293 -0.44 17.55 16.26
C CYS A 293 -1.73 18.32 16.13
N VAL A 294 -2.30 18.23 14.96
CA VAL A 294 -3.61 18.76 14.64
C VAL A 294 -4.60 17.61 14.79
N ILE A 295 -5.61 17.78 15.64
CA ILE A 295 -6.75 16.87 15.66
C ILE A 295 -7.37 16.92 14.27
N SER A 296 -7.47 15.78 13.62
CA SER A 296 -8.21 15.72 12.36
C SER A 296 -9.64 16.16 12.58
N PRO A 297 -10.23 16.94 11.68
CA PRO A 297 -11.64 17.28 11.76
C PRO A 297 -12.51 16.03 11.91
N GLU A 298 -13.63 16.10 12.62
CA GLU A 298 -14.56 14.97 12.81
C GLU A 298 -14.85 14.25 11.49
N ASP A 299 -15.04 15.02 10.41
CA ASP A 299 -15.33 14.46 9.08
C ASP A 299 -14.20 13.59 8.56
N GLN A 300 -12.93 13.96 8.75
CA GLN A 300 -11.79 13.16 8.31
C GLN A 300 -11.67 11.84 9.12
N PHE A 301 -12.01 11.84 10.40
CA PHE A 301 -12.11 10.62 11.21
C PHE A 301 -13.16 9.66 10.69
N VAL A 302 -14.33 10.22 10.35
CA VAL A 302 -15.43 9.47 9.77
C VAL A 302 -15.04 8.88 8.41
N GLU A 303 -14.36 9.65 7.56
CA GLU A 303 -13.88 9.18 6.26
C GLU A 303 -12.92 7.98 6.40
N ASN A 304 -11.96 8.05 7.33
CA ASN A 304 -11.04 6.96 7.60
C ASN A 304 -11.76 5.69 8.09
N ALA A 305 -12.78 5.84 8.94
CA ALA A 305 -13.62 4.73 9.37
C ALA A 305 -14.45 4.15 8.20
N LEU A 306 -14.88 4.99 7.25
CA LEU A 306 -15.60 4.55 6.06
C LEU A 306 -14.73 3.70 5.11
N TYR A 307 -13.44 4.01 4.95
CA TYR A 307 -12.51 3.13 4.23
C TYR A 307 -12.48 1.75 4.89
N SER A 308 -12.33 1.70 6.22
CA SER A 308 -12.33 0.43 6.94
C SER A 308 -13.62 -0.35 6.70
N LEU A 309 -14.77 0.29 6.81
CA LEU A 309 -16.08 -0.35 6.57
C LEU A 309 -16.25 -0.81 5.13
N ALA A 310 -15.82 0.01 4.14
CA ALA A 310 -15.88 -0.36 2.72
C ALA A 310 -15.06 -1.63 2.43
N PHE A 311 -13.95 -1.82 3.13
CA PHE A 311 -13.10 -2.99 3.01
C PHE A 311 -13.38 -4.10 4.03
N ASN A 312 -14.53 -4.08 4.71
CA ASN A 312 -14.89 -5.06 5.76
C ASN A 312 -13.80 -5.24 6.82
N SER A 313 -13.15 -4.14 7.21
CA SER A 313 -11.97 -4.10 8.06
C SER A 313 -12.26 -3.41 9.40
N PRO A 314 -11.60 -3.78 10.49
CA PRO A 314 -11.65 -3.00 11.72
C PRO A 314 -11.02 -1.62 11.53
N PHE A 315 -11.37 -0.70 12.39
CA PHE A 315 -10.81 0.64 12.45
C PHE A 315 -10.00 0.83 13.73
N MET A 316 -8.76 1.32 13.58
CA MET A 316 -7.92 1.70 14.70
C MET A 316 -7.65 3.22 14.64
N ALA A 317 -8.07 3.93 15.67
CA ALA A 317 -7.64 5.30 15.90
C ALA A 317 -6.24 5.34 16.52
N ILE A 318 -5.53 6.45 16.38
CA ILE A 318 -4.28 6.71 17.11
C ILE A 318 -4.46 7.98 17.94
N ASP A 319 -4.17 7.86 19.22
CA ASP A 319 -4.03 8.97 20.15
C ASP A 319 -2.60 8.98 20.72
N ALA A 320 -2.16 10.09 21.28
CA ALA A 320 -0.88 10.18 21.99
C ALA A 320 -1.12 10.54 23.45
N ILE A 321 -0.41 9.87 24.34
CA ILE A 321 -0.43 10.21 25.76
C ILE A 321 0.29 11.55 25.96
N GLU A 322 -0.23 12.40 26.86
CA GLU A 322 0.51 13.57 27.32
C GLU A 322 1.75 13.14 28.10
N SER A 323 2.79 13.95 28.13
CA SER A 323 4.04 13.62 28.83
C SER A 323 3.85 13.25 30.30
N ASN A 324 2.86 13.83 30.97
CA ASN A 324 2.52 13.53 32.36
C ASN A 324 1.71 12.23 32.55
N GLY A 325 1.31 11.56 31.47
CA GLY A 325 0.54 10.32 31.49
C GLY A 325 -0.97 10.46 31.38
N ASN A 326 -1.49 11.64 31.09
CA ASN A 326 -2.91 11.85 30.82
C ASN A 326 -3.27 11.58 29.37
N VAL A 327 -4.56 11.39 29.12
CA VAL A 327 -5.20 11.40 27.80
C VAL A 327 -6.39 12.37 27.81
N SER A 328 -6.79 12.86 26.64
CA SER A 328 -7.88 13.83 26.50
C SER A 328 -9.25 13.18 26.71
N ALA A 329 -9.94 13.48 27.82
CA ALA A 329 -11.30 12.98 28.05
C ALA A 329 -12.27 13.38 26.93
N LYS A 330 -12.17 14.63 26.42
CA LYS A 330 -13.00 15.11 25.32
C LYS A 330 -12.84 14.25 24.07
N PHE A 331 -11.61 13.89 23.71
CA PHE A 331 -11.36 13.06 22.55
C PHE A 331 -12.13 11.74 22.61
N TYR A 332 -12.09 11.05 23.78
CA TYR A 332 -12.78 9.77 23.94
C TYR A 332 -14.29 9.87 24.08
N GLU A 333 -14.76 10.80 24.92
CA GLU A 333 -16.17 10.90 25.30
C GLU A 333 -17.02 11.57 24.19
N GLU A 334 -16.40 12.43 23.37
CA GLU A 334 -17.11 13.18 22.33
C GLU A 334 -16.68 12.75 20.92
N ASP A 335 -15.42 12.95 20.55
CA ASP A 335 -14.97 12.87 19.16
C ASP A 335 -14.92 11.40 18.66
N LEU A 336 -14.16 10.55 19.34
CA LEU A 336 -14.01 9.14 18.96
C LEU A 336 -15.31 8.36 19.11
N ARG A 337 -16.08 8.65 20.16
CA ARG A 337 -17.39 8.03 20.37
C ARG A 337 -18.34 8.25 19.21
N LYS A 338 -18.41 9.47 18.67
CA LYS A 338 -19.28 9.78 17.51
C LYS A 338 -18.91 8.95 16.29
N VAL A 339 -17.60 8.74 16.04
CA VAL A 339 -17.12 7.91 14.95
C VAL A 339 -17.56 6.47 15.13
N PHE A 340 -17.33 5.91 16.33
CA PHE A 340 -17.72 4.54 16.62
C PHE A 340 -19.23 4.31 16.62
N ASP A 341 -20.01 5.28 17.05
CA ASP A 341 -21.48 5.18 16.99
C ASP A 341 -21.98 5.08 15.52
N LYS A 342 -21.28 5.73 14.56
CA LYS A 342 -21.58 5.57 13.12
C LYS A 342 -21.14 4.21 12.58
N MET A 343 -20.11 3.58 13.17
CA MET A 343 -19.62 2.25 12.73
C MET A 343 -20.47 1.08 13.25
N LYS A 344 -20.94 1.18 14.48
CA LYS A 344 -21.67 0.08 15.19
C LYS A 344 -22.74 -0.64 14.36
N PRO A 345 -23.58 0.03 13.57
CA PRO A 345 -24.59 -0.64 12.76
C PRO A 345 -24.02 -1.64 11.77
N TYR A 346 -22.80 -1.42 11.28
CA TYR A 346 -22.17 -2.22 10.23
C TYR A 346 -21.24 -3.33 10.75
N GLU A 347 -21.05 -3.45 12.06
CA GLU A 347 -20.10 -4.42 12.64
C GLU A 347 -20.40 -5.87 12.29
N GLY A 348 -21.67 -6.23 12.17
CA GLY A 348 -22.09 -7.58 11.75
C GLY A 348 -21.74 -7.93 10.30
N LEU A 349 -21.29 -6.97 9.51
CA LEU A 349 -20.95 -7.13 8.10
C LEU A 349 -19.46 -7.34 7.87
N LEU A 350 -18.63 -7.12 8.87
CA LEU A 350 -17.16 -7.21 8.77
C LEU A 350 -16.72 -8.65 8.60
N GLY A 351 -15.71 -8.86 7.74
CA GLY A 351 -15.19 -10.19 7.42
C GLY A 351 -16.11 -11.05 6.54
N VAL A 352 -17.27 -10.53 6.12
CA VAL A 352 -18.21 -11.26 5.26
C VAL A 352 -17.67 -11.30 3.82
N GLY A 353 -17.80 -12.45 3.16
CA GLY A 353 -17.43 -12.62 1.74
C GLY A 353 -15.94 -12.76 1.45
N GLY A 354 -15.09 -12.77 2.46
CA GLY A 354 -13.66 -13.00 2.29
C GLY A 354 -12.93 -11.82 1.65
N LYS A 355 -12.22 -12.07 0.53
CA LYS A 355 -11.47 -11.04 -0.20
C LYS A 355 -12.37 -10.29 -1.18
N PRO A 356 -12.04 -9.02 -1.50
CA PRO A 356 -12.69 -8.29 -2.58
C PRO A 356 -12.64 -9.04 -3.91
N ILE A 357 -13.69 -8.91 -4.72
CA ILE A 357 -13.78 -9.47 -6.07
C ILE A 357 -13.91 -8.35 -7.10
N ALA A 358 -13.33 -8.54 -8.28
CA ALA A 358 -13.44 -7.62 -9.40
C ALA A 358 -13.08 -8.31 -10.72
N ASP A 359 -13.42 -7.65 -11.84
CA ASP A 359 -13.10 -8.08 -13.21
C ASP A 359 -11.67 -7.75 -13.62
N VAL A 360 -11.06 -6.72 -13.00
CA VAL A 360 -9.72 -6.22 -13.33
C VAL A 360 -8.77 -6.44 -12.17
N GLY A 361 -7.64 -7.13 -12.45
CA GLY A 361 -6.53 -7.28 -11.51
C GLY A 361 -5.41 -6.30 -11.83
N ILE A 362 -4.99 -5.47 -10.87
CA ILE A 362 -3.80 -4.61 -11.01
C ILE A 362 -2.64 -5.30 -10.28
N TYR A 363 -1.59 -5.64 -11.02
CA TYR A 363 -0.47 -6.40 -10.47
C TYR A 363 0.50 -5.50 -9.72
N PHE A 364 0.77 -5.84 -8.47
CA PHE A 364 1.80 -5.25 -7.63
C PHE A 364 2.99 -6.20 -7.50
N SER A 365 4.20 -5.68 -7.78
CA SER A 365 5.46 -6.43 -7.75
C SER A 365 6.45 -5.82 -6.76
N ASP A 366 6.82 -6.56 -5.72
CA ASP A 366 7.90 -6.15 -4.81
C ASP A 366 9.21 -5.91 -5.55
N ALA A 367 9.55 -6.78 -6.50
CA ALA A 367 10.79 -6.72 -7.24
C ALA A 367 10.91 -5.47 -8.13
N SER A 368 9.78 -4.89 -8.51
CA SER A 368 9.72 -3.73 -9.40
C SER A 368 9.58 -2.38 -8.66
N ARG A 369 9.69 -2.36 -7.33
CA ARG A 369 9.73 -1.11 -6.53
C ARG A 369 11.05 -0.33 -6.69
N MET A 370 11.69 -0.44 -7.82
CA MET A 370 12.99 0.13 -8.17
C MET A 370 12.88 1.01 -9.43
N ALA A 371 13.89 1.79 -9.71
CA ALA A 371 13.96 2.60 -10.92
C ALA A 371 15.32 2.49 -11.60
N LEU A 372 15.30 2.40 -12.95
CA LEU A 372 16.55 2.30 -13.72
C LEU A 372 17.40 3.56 -13.64
N PHE A 373 16.82 4.72 -13.34
CA PHE A 373 17.56 5.96 -13.14
C PHE A 373 18.41 5.97 -11.84
N GLU A 374 18.16 5.03 -10.92
CA GLU A 374 18.98 4.85 -9.72
C GLU A 374 20.35 4.24 -10.05
N ASN A 375 20.52 3.64 -11.23
CA ASN A 375 21.79 3.03 -11.64
C ASN A 375 22.94 4.05 -11.64
N GLY A 376 24.03 3.70 -10.98
CA GLY A 376 25.20 4.54 -10.80
C GLY A 376 25.17 5.38 -9.53
N LEU A 377 24.03 5.54 -8.83
CA LEU A 377 23.98 6.27 -7.55
C LEU A 377 24.85 5.57 -6.51
N SER A 378 25.64 6.36 -5.77
CA SER A 378 26.37 5.86 -4.61
C SER A 378 25.42 5.49 -3.49
N LEU A 379 25.74 4.47 -2.71
CA LEU A 379 24.94 4.14 -1.51
C LEU A 379 24.91 5.28 -0.47
N SER A 380 25.85 6.24 -0.58
CA SER A 380 25.89 7.44 0.26
C SER A 380 25.12 8.62 -0.32
N ASP A 381 24.48 8.46 -1.47
CA ASP A 381 23.73 9.53 -2.14
C ASP A 381 22.55 9.98 -1.27
N GLU A 382 22.33 11.29 -1.22
CA GLU A 382 21.25 11.87 -0.41
C GLU A 382 19.88 11.41 -0.90
N ASP A 383 19.69 11.27 -2.21
CA ASP A 383 18.42 10.81 -2.81
C ASP A 383 18.05 9.39 -2.35
N LEU A 384 19.05 8.51 -2.11
CA LEU A 384 18.82 7.18 -1.55
C LEU A 384 18.62 7.17 -0.03
N ASN A 385 18.98 8.26 0.65
CA ASN A 385 18.97 8.34 2.10
C ASN A 385 17.93 9.33 2.63
N ASP A 386 17.08 9.87 1.78
CA ASP A 386 15.95 10.70 2.19
C ASP A 386 14.93 9.87 3.01
N VAL A 387 14.18 10.56 3.85
CA VAL A 387 13.09 9.96 4.65
C VAL A 387 11.99 9.41 3.74
N LEU A 388 11.75 10.06 2.61
CA LEU A 388 10.81 9.65 1.58
C LEU A 388 11.53 9.59 0.23
N PRO A 389 12.17 8.46 -0.10
CA PRO A 389 12.85 8.31 -1.37
C PRO A 389 11.87 8.45 -2.54
N PRO A 390 12.35 8.84 -3.73
CA PRO A 390 11.53 8.92 -4.92
C PRO A 390 10.75 7.62 -5.16
N THR A 391 9.50 7.73 -5.48
CA THR A 391 8.69 6.56 -5.83
C THR A 391 9.15 5.95 -7.14
N SER A 392 9.20 4.62 -7.19
CA SER A 392 9.51 3.92 -8.43
C SER A 392 8.39 4.09 -9.47
N PRO A 393 8.68 4.00 -10.78
CA PRO A 393 7.67 4.04 -11.82
C PRO A 393 6.56 3.00 -11.62
N HIS A 394 6.91 1.81 -11.13
CA HIS A 394 5.93 0.76 -10.82
C HIS A 394 4.93 1.21 -9.74
N ILE A 395 5.39 1.77 -8.63
CA ILE A 395 4.50 2.24 -7.55
C ILE A 395 3.62 3.39 -8.04
N THR A 396 4.20 4.35 -8.76
CA THR A 396 3.44 5.44 -9.37
C THR A 396 2.36 4.92 -10.31
N GLY A 397 2.70 3.96 -11.18
CA GLY A 397 1.76 3.32 -12.11
C GLY A 397 0.68 2.51 -11.39
N TRP A 398 1.04 1.76 -10.37
CA TRP A 398 0.07 0.98 -9.58
C TRP A 398 -0.94 1.89 -8.86
N VAL A 399 -0.49 2.95 -8.19
CA VAL A 399 -1.37 3.91 -7.52
C VAL A 399 -2.22 4.67 -8.55
N GLY A 400 -1.60 5.13 -9.64
CA GLY A 400 -2.29 5.84 -10.70
C GLY A 400 -3.39 5.01 -11.38
N ALA A 401 -3.11 3.73 -11.68
CA ALA A 401 -4.09 2.80 -12.23
C ALA A 401 -5.26 2.56 -11.25
N ASN A 402 -4.97 2.33 -9.96
CA ASN A 402 -6.01 2.21 -8.93
C ASN A 402 -6.90 3.45 -8.89
N ARG A 403 -6.31 4.63 -8.86
CA ARG A 403 -7.05 5.91 -8.80
C ARG A 403 -7.87 6.15 -10.06
N ALA A 404 -7.27 6.01 -11.24
CA ALA A 404 -7.94 6.25 -12.51
C ALA A 404 -9.16 5.35 -12.70
N LEU A 405 -9.02 4.06 -12.41
CA LEU A 405 -10.10 3.09 -12.59
C LEU A 405 -11.18 3.22 -11.51
N ARG A 406 -10.80 3.48 -10.25
CA ARG A 406 -11.77 3.76 -9.17
C ARG A 406 -12.65 4.95 -9.50
N ILE A 407 -12.06 6.09 -9.89
CA ILE A 407 -12.81 7.31 -10.24
C ILE A 407 -13.75 7.07 -11.44
N ASN A 408 -13.34 6.21 -12.37
CA ASN A 408 -14.14 5.85 -13.54
C ASN A 408 -15.04 4.62 -13.32
N GLN A 409 -15.24 4.22 -12.07
CA GLN A 409 -16.17 3.18 -11.65
C GLN A 409 -15.92 1.80 -12.26
N VAL A 410 -14.67 1.48 -12.55
CA VAL A 410 -14.25 0.15 -13.01
C VAL A 410 -13.93 -0.73 -11.79
N PRO A 411 -14.53 -1.93 -11.65
CA PRO A 411 -14.21 -2.86 -10.58
C PRO A 411 -12.77 -3.34 -10.64
N ILE A 412 -11.99 -3.11 -9.59
CA ILE A 412 -10.57 -3.45 -9.52
C ILE A 412 -10.20 -4.13 -8.21
N VAL A 413 -9.17 -4.97 -8.26
CA VAL A 413 -8.45 -5.48 -7.09
C VAL A 413 -6.96 -5.48 -7.36
N THR A 414 -6.15 -5.32 -6.31
CA THR A 414 -4.71 -5.53 -6.40
C THR A 414 -4.39 -7.02 -6.28
N ILE A 415 -3.57 -7.53 -7.19
CA ILE A 415 -3.04 -8.89 -7.19
C ILE A 415 -1.51 -8.86 -7.12
N THR A 416 -0.91 -9.93 -6.63
CA THR A 416 0.55 -10.08 -6.47
C THR A 416 0.99 -11.45 -6.99
N LYS A 417 2.26 -11.78 -6.87
CA LYS A 417 2.78 -13.12 -7.16
C LYS A 417 2.05 -14.26 -6.42
N LEU A 418 1.33 -13.96 -5.35
CA LEU A 418 0.55 -14.93 -4.60
C LEU A 418 -0.68 -15.46 -5.36
N GLN A 419 -1.17 -14.69 -6.34
CA GLN A 419 -2.35 -15.01 -7.15
C GLN A 419 -2.01 -15.54 -8.55
N LEU A 420 -0.75 -15.88 -8.87
CA LEU A 420 -0.36 -16.35 -10.22
C LEU A 420 -1.12 -17.58 -10.70
N LYS A 421 -1.60 -18.43 -9.79
CA LYS A 421 -2.44 -19.59 -10.13
C LYS A 421 -3.92 -19.27 -10.31
N GLU A 422 -4.32 -18.03 -10.06
CA GLU A 422 -5.71 -17.58 -10.05
C GLU A 422 -5.99 -16.50 -11.11
N LEU A 423 -5.04 -16.24 -12.02
CA LEU A 423 -5.15 -15.16 -13.01
C LEU A 423 -6.39 -15.29 -13.90
N SER A 424 -6.87 -16.50 -14.15
CA SER A 424 -8.07 -16.79 -14.94
C SER A 424 -9.38 -16.24 -14.32
N LYS A 425 -9.35 -15.83 -13.06
CA LYS A 425 -10.50 -15.15 -12.41
C LYS A 425 -10.72 -13.73 -12.94
N PHE A 426 -9.70 -13.13 -13.55
CA PHE A 426 -9.74 -11.75 -14.04
C PHE A 426 -9.95 -11.73 -15.55
N ARG A 427 -10.77 -10.80 -16.01
CA ARG A 427 -10.99 -10.55 -17.44
C ARG A 427 -9.87 -9.73 -18.05
N VAL A 428 -9.35 -8.78 -17.27
CA VAL A 428 -8.21 -7.94 -17.65
C VAL A 428 -7.20 -7.91 -16.50
N ILE A 429 -5.92 -8.04 -16.82
CA ILE A 429 -4.82 -7.81 -15.89
C ILE A 429 -4.00 -6.63 -16.37
N ILE A 430 -3.57 -5.80 -15.42
CA ILE A 430 -2.76 -4.61 -15.66
C ILE A 430 -1.38 -4.83 -15.02
N LEU A 431 -0.32 -4.65 -15.83
CA LEU A 431 1.09 -4.72 -15.42
C LEU A 431 1.72 -3.31 -15.51
N PRO A 432 1.55 -2.45 -14.49
CA PRO A 432 2.05 -1.08 -14.55
C PRO A 432 3.54 -1.06 -14.27
N GLN A 433 4.38 -0.87 -15.29
CA GLN A 433 5.84 -0.76 -15.15
C GLN A 433 6.49 -1.89 -14.33
N VAL A 434 6.07 -3.14 -14.54
CA VAL A 434 6.59 -4.32 -13.81
C VAL A 434 7.94 -4.73 -14.39
N VAL A 435 9.00 -3.98 -14.05
CA VAL A 435 10.32 -4.01 -14.68
C VAL A 435 11.03 -5.35 -14.49
N ARG A 436 11.03 -5.86 -13.25
CA ARG A 436 11.69 -7.12 -12.88
C ARG A 436 10.63 -8.21 -12.70
N MET A 437 10.82 -9.32 -13.41
CA MET A 437 9.93 -10.48 -13.36
C MET A 437 10.73 -11.77 -13.25
N SER A 438 10.25 -12.70 -12.44
CA SER A 438 10.70 -14.09 -12.40
C SER A 438 10.20 -14.86 -13.62
N ASP A 439 10.84 -15.99 -13.92
CA ASP A 439 10.38 -16.90 -14.99
C ASP A 439 8.98 -17.44 -14.71
N GLU A 440 8.62 -17.67 -13.43
CA GLU A 440 7.28 -18.11 -13.03
C GLU A 440 6.22 -17.06 -13.37
N GLU A 441 6.48 -15.77 -13.10
CA GLU A 441 5.59 -14.67 -13.45
C GLU A 441 5.42 -14.56 -14.96
N ILE A 442 6.53 -14.60 -15.72
CA ILE A 442 6.51 -14.54 -17.19
C ILE A 442 5.65 -15.67 -17.76
N GLU A 443 5.88 -16.91 -17.34
CA GLU A 443 5.10 -18.06 -17.81
C GLU A 443 3.63 -18.00 -17.39
N ALA A 444 3.34 -17.51 -16.19
CA ALA A 444 1.97 -17.36 -15.73
C ALA A 444 1.19 -16.35 -16.60
N PHE A 445 1.78 -15.18 -16.92
CA PHE A 445 1.13 -14.18 -17.77
C PHE A 445 1.06 -14.64 -19.24
N LYS A 446 2.07 -15.32 -19.78
CA LYS A 446 1.99 -15.95 -21.11
C LYS A 446 0.82 -16.93 -21.20
N ASN A 447 0.70 -17.82 -20.22
CA ASN A 447 -0.38 -18.80 -20.17
C ASN A 447 -1.73 -18.13 -20.03
N TYR A 448 -1.86 -17.12 -19.16
CA TYR A 448 -3.09 -16.36 -18.98
C TYR A 448 -3.60 -15.76 -20.30
N VAL A 449 -2.72 -15.08 -21.07
CA VAL A 449 -3.10 -14.47 -22.34
C VAL A 449 -3.37 -15.55 -23.39
N ARG A 450 -2.50 -16.57 -23.51
CA ARG A 450 -2.68 -17.69 -24.47
C ARG A 450 -4.03 -18.35 -24.31
N ASP A 451 -4.52 -18.50 -23.07
CA ASP A 451 -5.77 -19.19 -22.76
C ASP A 451 -7.02 -18.29 -22.87
N GLY A 452 -6.86 -17.01 -23.21
CA GLY A 452 -7.96 -16.09 -23.51
C GLY A 452 -8.05 -14.86 -22.61
N GLY A 453 -7.13 -14.72 -21.64
CA GLY A 453 -7.04 -13.52 -20.81
C GLY A 453 -6.62 -12.29 -21.59
N LYS A 454 -6.94 -11.11 -21.07
CA LYS A 454 -6.60 -9.83 -21.66
C LYS A 454 -5.63 -9.05 -20.79
N LEU A 455 -4.60 -8.47 -21.39
CA LEU A 455 -3.49 -7.86 -20.68
C LEU A 455 -3.30 -6.41 -21.13
N TYR A 456 -3.09 -5.52 -20.17
CA TYR A 456 -2.44 -4.23 -20.40
C TYR A 456 -1.06 -4.25 -19.73
N ALA A 457 -0.04 -3.76 -20.42
CA ALA A 457 1.30 -3.60 -19.87
C ALA A 457 1.90 -2.26 -20.31
N SER A 458 2.72 -1.63 -19.45
CA SER A 458 3.34 -0.35 -19.77
C SER A 458 4.86 -0.35 -19.59
N GLY A 459 5.52 0.52 -20.33
CA GLY A 459 6.93 0.90 -20.20
C GLY A 459 7.89 -0.28 -20.18
N ALA A 460 8.74 -0.35 -19.16
CA ALA A 460 9.79 -1.36 -19.07
C ALA A 460 9.31 -2.72 -18.51
N THR A 461 8.03 -3.03 -18.55
CA THR A 461 7.48 -4.30 -18.03
C THR A 461 8.22 -5.51 -18.61
N SER A 462 8.66 -6.42 -17.72
CA SER A 462 9.43 -7.64 -18.02
C SER A 462 10.80 -7.42 -18.67
N LEU A 463 11.39 -6.24 -18.47
CA LEU A 463 12.70 -5.91 -19.05
C LEU A 463 13.85 -6.68 -18.39
N LEU A 464 13.80 -6.88 -17.07
CA LEU A 464 14.86 -7.52 -16.29
C LEU A 464 14.35 -8.80 -15.63
N THR A 465 15.26 -9.77 -15.47
CA THR A 465 15.08 -10.93 -14.60
C THR A 465 15.35 -10.56 -13.14
N MET A 466 15.16 -11.49 -12.21
CA MET A 466 15.38 -11.25 -10.78
C MET A 466 16.85 -11.01 -10.41
N ASP A 467 17.79 -11.41 -11.25
CA ASP A 467 19.22 -11.14 -11.11
C ASP A 467 19.71 -9.92 -11.90
N GLY A 468 18.79 -9.15 -12.50
CA GLY A 468 19.11 -7.93 -13.24
C GLY A 468 19.54 -8.16 -14.69
N THR A 469 19.65 -9.41 -15.14
CA THR A 469 20.04 -9.69 -16.52
C THR A 469 18.86 -9.45 -17.50
N ARG A 470 19.19 -9.27 -18.77
CA ARG A 470 18.21 -9.15 -19.85
C ARG A 470 18.24 -10.41 -20.69
N LYS A 471 17.13 -11.12 -20.81
CA LYS A 471 17.03 -12.24 -21.73
C LYS A 471 17.04 -11.75 -23.19
N GLY A 472 18.17 -11.92 -23.89
CA GLY A 472 18.30 -11.59 -25.30
C GLY A 472 18.13 -10.10 -25.65
N ASN A 473 18.42 -9.18 -24.73
CA ASN A 473 18.20 -7.74 -24.91
C ASN A 473 16.74 -7.36 -25.25
N ASN A 474 15.76 -8.13 -24.80
CA ASN A 474 14.35 -7.94 -25.11
C ASN A 474 13.49 -8.10 -23.85
N PHE A 475 12.20 -7.79 -23.95
CA PHE A 475 11.22 -8.07 -22.91
C PHE A 475 11.07 -9.59 -22.67
N GLY A 476 10.87 -10.00 -21.45
CA GLY A 476 10.48 -11.38 -21.14
C GLY A 476 9.12 -11.77 -21.76
N LEU A 477 8.25 -10.80 -21.96
CA LEU A 477 6.93 -10.95 -22.56
C LEU A 477 6.86 -10.46 -24.04
N ALA A 478 8.00 -10.36 -24.76
CA ALA A 478 8.07 -9.82 -26.11
C ALA A 478 7.08 -10.49 -27.09
N GLU A 479 6.96 -11.84 -27.04
CA GLU A 479 6.01 -12.59 -27.85
C GLU A 479 4.56 -12.22 -27.55
N VAL A 480 4.23 -12.01 -26.28
CA VAL A 480 2.89 -11.62 -25.82
C VAL A 480 2.59 -10.19 -26.28
N PHE A 481 3.57 -9.29 -26.16
CA PHE A 481 3.42 -7.89 -26.59
C PHE A 481 3.33 -7.74 -28.10
N GLY A 482 3.85 -8.72 -28.86
CA GLY A 482 3.93 -8.65 -30.33
C GLY A 482 4.94 -7.60 -30.78
N CYS A 483 6.02 -7.41 -30.05
CA CYS A 483 7.09 -6.46 -30.41
C CYS A 483 8.44 -6.85 -29.82
N SER A 484 9.51 -6.29 -30.37
CA SER A 484 10.85 -6.33 -29.80
C SER A 484 11.27 -4.96 -29.29
N LEU A 485 12.13 -4.95 -28.26
CA LEU A 485 12.74 -3.74 -27.75
C LEU A 485 13.89 -3.28 -28.65
N GLU A 486 13.90 -2.02 -29.06
CA GLU A 486 15.00 -1.37 -29.78
C GLU A 486 15.85 -0.47 -28.89
N GLY A 487 15.28 0.10 -27.84
CA GLY A 487 15.97 0.98 -26.90
C GLY A 487 15.05 1.62 -25.89
N ILE A 488 15.66 2.44 -25.02
CA ILE A 488 14.95 3.21 -24.00
C ILE A 488 15.36 4.66 -24.18
N ASP A 489 14.37 5.54 -24.31
CA ASP A 489 14.57 6.98 -24.39
C ASP A 489 14.04 7.64 -23.12
N TYR A 490 14.67 8.75 -22.74
CA TYR A 490 14.29 9.55 -21.60
C TYR A 490 13.78 10.88 -22.10
N HIS A 491 12.48 11.12 -21.98
CA HIS A 491 11.86 12.38 -22.36
C HIS A 491 11.37 13.11 -21.10
N ARG A 492 11.64 14.42 -21.01
CA ARG A 492 10.98 15.25 -19.99
C ARG A 492 9.51 15.43 -20.32
N VAL A 493 9.22 15.74 -21.58
CA VAL A 493 7.87 15.82 -22.13
C VAL A 493 7.85 15.15 -23.48
N ALA A 494 6.85 14.30 -23.70
CA ALA A 494 6.49 13.77 -25.00
C ALA A 494 4.97 13.72 -25.10
N TYR A 495 4.45 13.45 -26.30
CA TYR A 495 3.02 13.39 -26.51
C TYR A 495 2.63 12.11 -27.22
N VAL A 496 1.42 11.65 -26.96
CA VAL A 496 0.83 10.47 -27.60
C VAL A 496 -0.16 10.93 -28.66
N HIS A 497 0.03 10.46 -29.89
CA HIS A 497 -0.85 10.76 -31.02
C HIS A 497 -1.70 9.53 -31.40
N PRO A 498 -2.99 9.46 -30.96
CA PRO A 498 -3.87 8.33 -31.28
C PRO A 498 -4.11 8.20 -32.81
N GLN A 499 -4.04 6.96 -33.28
CA GLN A 499 -4.26 6.64 -34.71
C GLN A 499 -5.68 6.13 -35.00
N ILE A 500 -6.38 5.60 -33.97
CA ILE A 500 -7.72 5.04 -34.10
C ILE A 500 -8.77 5.96 -33.47
N ASP A 501 -9.97 5.97 -34.04
CA ASP A 501 -11.03 6.92 -33.63
C ASP A 501 -11.49 6.68 -32.19
N GLN A 502 -11.58 5.44 -31.74
CA GLN A 502 -11.93 5.11 -30.37
C GLN A 502 -11.03 5.81 -29.32
N LEU A 503 -9.72 5.89 -29.59
CA LEU A 503 -8.80 6.56 -28.70
C LEU A 503 -8.82 8.09 -28.87
N LYS A 504 -9.09 8.58 -30.08
CA LYS A 504 -9.28 10.02 -30.33
C LYS A 504 -10.50 10.54 -29.59
N GLU A 505 -11.61 9.82 -29.63
CA GLU A 505 -12.86 10.16 -28.93
C GLU A 505 -12.68 10.22 -27.41
N ALA A 506 -11.86 9.32 -26.85
CA ALA A 506 -11.58 9.29 -25.42
C ALA A 506 -10.87 10.55 -24.90
N ILE A 507 -10.15 11.28 -25.75
CA ILE A 507 -9.42 12.50 -25.37
C ILE A 507 -10.09 13.79 -25.83
N THR A 508 -11.26 13.72 -26.48
CA THR A 508 -12.03 14.90 -26.87
C THR A 508 -12.64 15.58 -25.64
N PRO A 509 -12.56 16.90 -25.48
CA PRO A 509 -12.14 17.91 -26.46
C PRO A 509 -10.63 18.20 -26.52
N ARG A 510 -9.79 17.41 -25.87
CA ARG A 510 -8.33 17.62 -25.84
C ARG A 510 -7.69 16.86 -27.00
N SER A 511 -6.94 17.57 -27.82
CA SER A 511 -6.27 16.99 -29.00
C SER A 511 -4.90 16.38 -28.68
N VAL A 512 -4.40 16.49 -27.44
CA VAL A 512 -3.03 16.15 -27.07
C VAL A 512 -3.00 15.41 -25.76
N VAL A 513 -2.26 14.31 -25.71
CA VAL A 513 -2.02 13.52 -24.52
C VAL A 513 -0.55 13.62 -24.16
N ALA A 514 -0.24 14.35 -23.10
CA ALA A 514 1.12 14.53 -22.62
C ALA A 514 1.62 13.30 -21.85
N HIS A 515 2.88 12.99 -22.03
CA HIS A 515 3.63 12.03 -21.24
C HIS A 515 4.86 12.74 -20.69
N GLY A 516 5.01 12.78 -19.39
CA GLY A 516 6.08 13.51 -18.71
C GLY A 516 5.59 14.75 -17.97
N ALA A 517 6.47 15.32 -17.15
CA ALA A 517 6.19 16.51 -16.35
C ALA A 517 6.86 17.73 -16.97
N PRO A 518 6.11 18.74 -17.43
CA PRO A 518 6.68 19.94 -18.06
C PRO A 518 7.32 20.92 -17.09
N ARG A 519 7.14 20.77 -15.79
CA ARG A 519 7.62 21.71 -14.78
C ARG A 519 8.35 21.03 -13.64
N HIS A 520 9.41 21.68 -13.16
CA HIS A 520 10.10 21.40 -11.88
C HIS A 520 10.41 19.94 -11.59
N SER A 521 10.55 19.12 -12.65
CA SER A 521 11.01 17.75 -12.47
C SER A 521 12.38 17.76 -11.81
N PRO A 522 12.65 16.84 -10.89
CA PRO A 522 13.99 16.61 -10.37
C PRO A 522 14.98 16.44 -11.52
N PRO A 523 16.28 16.61 -11.29
CA PRO A 523 17.31 16.54 -12.34
C PRO A 523 17.35 15.19 -13.07
N HIS A 524 16.66 14.18 -12.55
CA HIS A 524 16.58 12.85 -13.15
C HIS A 524 15.31 12.69 -13.97
N PRO A 525 15.40 12.20 -15.22
CA PRO A 525 14.23 11.85 -16.01
C PRO A 525 13.51 10.68 -15.35
N THR A 526 12.37 10.94 -14.75
CA THR A 526 11.57 9.93 -14.05
C THR A 526 10.75 9.08 -14.99
N LYS A 527 10.54 9.53 -16.23
CA LYS A 527 9.72 8.85 -17.23
C LYS A 527 10.55 8.36 -18.41
N ILE A 528 10.30 7.13 -18.80
CA ILE A 528 10.96 6.47 -19.92
C ILE A 528 9.94 6.17 -21.03
N THR A 529 10.40 6.21 -22.28
CA THR A 529 9.70 5.67 -23.44
C THR A 529 10.51 4.52 -24.01
N THR A 530 9.93 3.33 -24.08
CA THR A 530 10.58 2.20 -24.74
C THR A 530 10.38 2.30 -26.24
N ARG A 531 11.48 2.32 -27.04
CA ARG A 531 11.39 2.18 -28.49
C ARG A 531 11.17 0.73 -28.83
N ILE A 532 10.14 0.48 -29.64
CA ILE A 532 9.71 -0.87 -29.98
C ILE A 532 9.58 -1.05 -31.49
N ARG A 533 9.81 -2.29 -31.94
CA ARG A 533 9.49 -2.73 -33.29
C ARG A 533 8.37 -3.75 -33.23
N PRO A 534 7.14 -3.39 -33.64
CA PRO A 534 6.02 -4.34 -33.72
C PRO A 534 6.28 -5.44 -34.74
N VAL A 535 5.75 -6.64 -34.51
CA VAL A 535 5.70 -7.71 -35.51
C VAL A 535 4.56 -7.43 -36.53
N ALA A 536 4.58 -8.13 -37.66
CA ALA A 536 3.73 -7.78 -38.83
C ALA A 536 2.22 -7.81 -38.57
N ASP A 537 1.75 -8.62 -37.62
CA ASP A 537 0.32 -8.78 -37.27
C ASP A 537 -0.09 -7.92 -36.04
N THR A 538 0.77 -7.03 -35.60
CA THR A 538 0.50 -6.12 -34.47
C THR A 538 -0.10 -4.79 -34.98
N GLN A 539 -1.22 -4.39 -34.41
CA GLN A 539 -1.87 -3.11 -34.71
C GLN A 539 -1.25 -1.97 -33.95
N VAL A 540 -0.85 -0.88 -34.59
CA VAL A 540 -0.43 0.36 -33.97
C VAL A 540 -1.68 1.19 -33.64
N LEU A 541 -1.87 1.52 -32.37
CA LEU A 541 -2.99 2.32 -31.89
C LEU A 541 -2.63 3.80 -31.70
N ALA A 542 -1.36 4.11 -31.39
CA ALA A 542 -0.85 5.47 -31.26
C ALA A 542 0.64 5.53 -31.57
N THR A 543 1.10 6.70 -32.00
CA THR A 543 2.50 7.03 -32.25
C THR A 543 2.98 8.16 -31.36
N LEU A 544 4.31 8.34 -31.27
CA LEU A 544 4.96 9.41 -30.51
C LEU A 544 4.83 10.75 -31.25
N ASP A 545 4.54 11.79 -30.50
CA ASP A 545 4.59 13.18 -30.96
C ASP A 545 5.59 13.95 -30.08
N LEU A 546 6.63 14.51 -30.68
CA LEU A 546 7.73 15.14 -29.98
C LEU A 546 7.51 16.65 -29.85
N PRO A 547 7.90 17.28 -28.74
CA PRO A 547 7.90 18.72 -28.60
C PRO A 547 9.00 19.35 -29.46
N TYR A 548 8.91 20.67 -29.72
CA TYR A 548 9.99 21.37 -30.40
C TYR A 548 11.17 21.73 -29.49
N SER A 549 10.99 21.64 -28.18
CA SER A 549 12.08 21.85 -27.25
C SER A 549 12.56 20.51 -26.68
N GLU A 550 13.86 20.30 -26.74
CA GLU A 550 14.51 19.12 -26.17
C GLU A 550 15.30 19.55 -24.92
N GLU A 551 15.21 18.79 -23.87
CA GLU A 551 16.00 18.99 -22.67
C GLU A 551 16.84 17.73 -22.33
N PRO A 552 18.04 17.91 -21.81
CA PRO A 552 18.75 19.19 -21.68
C PRO A 552 19.33 19.63 -23.01
N GLY A 553 18.78 20.71 -23.58
CA GLY A 553 19.41 21.38 -24.72
C GLY A 553 20.61 22.19 -24.24
N SER A 554 21.65 22.31 -25.06
CA SER A 554 22.71 23.27 -24.80
C SER A 554 22.21 24.70 -25.04
N ARG A 555 22.77 25.68 -24.32
CA ARG A 555 22.45 27.10 -24.57
C ARG A 555 22.76 27.51 -26.01
N GLU A 556 23.75 26.86 -26.60
CA GLU A 556 24.23 27.11 -27.96
C GLU A 556 23.25 26.58 -29.03
N ASP A 557 22.47 25.55 -28.71
CA ASP A 557 21.51 24.94 -29.65
C ASP A 557 20.16 25.67 -29.71
N HIS A 558 19.90 26.61 -28.81
CA HIS A 558 18.63 27.33 -28.71
C HIS A 558 17.39 26.44 -28.69
N LYS A 559 17.51 25.22 -28.11
CA LYS A 559 16.45 24.20 -28.14
C LYS A 559 15.43 24.33 -27.00
N PHE A 560 15.44 25.43 -26.26
CA PHE A 560 14.51 25.67 -25.17
C PHE A 560 13.27 26.40 -25.66
N SER A 561 12.11 25.96 -25.16
CA SER A 561 10.87 26.70 -25.28
C SER A 561 10.65 27.60 -24.03
N SER A 562 9.44 28.13 -23.90
CA SER A 562 9.04 28.80 -22.67
C SER A 562 9.17 27.87 -21.47
N ILE A 563 9.56 28.41 -20.32
CA ILE A 563 9.59 27.69 -19.03
C ILE A 563 8.23 27.14 -18.64
N HIS A 564 7.15 27.58 -19.28
CA HIS A 564 5.77 27.22 -18.97
C HIS A 564 5.15 26.23 -19.98
N ALA A 565 5.76 26.03 -21.12
CA ALA A 565 5.20 25.18 -22.17
C ALA A 565 6.27 24.59 -23.09
N SER A 566 6.08 23.33 -23.44
CA SER A 566 6.81 22.65 -24.51
C SER A 566 5.77 21.92 -25.37
N PRO A 567 5.04 22.64 -26.27
CA PRO A 567 3.95 22.08 -27.03
C PRO A 567 4.41 21.03 -28.04
N PRO A 568 3.51 20.12 -28.47
CA PRO A 568 3.81 19.13 -29.50
C PRO A 568 4.14 19.82 -30.81
N TRP A 569 5.04 19.23 -31.60
CA TRP A 569 5.50 19.79 -32.85
C TRP A 569 5.63 18.77 -33.97
N ARG A 570 6.11 17.57 -33.68
CA ARG A 570 6.43 16.58 -34.69
C ARG A 570 5.82 15.22 -34.40
N ILE A 571 4.74 14.89 -35.07
CA ILE A 571 4.21 13.52 -35.09
C ILE A 571 5.24 12.62 -35.77
N THR A 572 5.62 11.55 -35.09
CA THR A 572 6.53 10.52 -35.62
C THR A 572 5.75 9.30 -36.08
N ASN A 573 6.45 8.36 -36.71
CA ASN A 573 5.93 7.02 -36.96
C ASN A 573 6.29 6.00 -35.91
N ASP A 574 6.89 6.44 -34.77
CA ASP A 574 7.35 5.57 -33.72
C ASP A 574 6.17 5.04 -32.91
N PRO A 575 5.91 3.73 -32.89
CA PRO A 575 4.78 3.15 -32.18
C PRO A 575 4.95 3.31 -30.68
N VAL A 576 3.90 3.80 -29.98
CA VAL A 576 3.91 3.91 -28.52
C VAL A 576 2.77 3.12 -27.86
N ILE A 577 1.67 2.88 -28.57
CA ILE A 577 0.62 1.99 -28.08
C ILE A 577 0.31 0.99 -29.19
N ILE A 578 0.38 -0.28 -28.87
CA ILE A 578 0.14 -1.38 -29.82
C ILE A 578 -0.84 -2.39 -29.23
N ARG A 579 -1.53 -3.11 -30.12
CA ARG A 579 -2.44 -4.20 -29.79
C ARG A 579 -2.02 -5.45 -30.53
N HIS A 580 -1.88 -6.54 -29.80
CA HIS A 580 -1.48 -7.83 -30.35
C HIS A 580 -2.37 -8.96 -29.85
N ARG A 581 -2.57 -9.99 -30.67
CA ARG A 581 -3.24 -11.23 -30.29
C ARG A 581 -2.22 -12.31 -30.00
N TYR A 582 -2.33 -12.93 -28.82
CA TYR A 582 -1.48 -14.04 -28.43
C TYR A 582 -2.33 -15.22 -27.96
N GLY A 583 -2.29 -16.33 -28.73
CA GLY A 583 -3.19 -17.45 -28.50
C GLY A 583 -4.66 -17.06 -28.67
N LYS A 584 -5.47 -17.25 -27.64
CA LYS A 584 -6.89 -16.86 -27.60
C LYS A 584 -7.11 -15.46 -27.02
N GLY A 585 -6.09 -14.89 -26.40
CA GLY A 585 -6.18 -13.62 -25.71
C GLY A 585 -5.66 -12.43 -26.52
N GLU A 586 -5.60 -11.32 -25.85
CA GLU A 586 -5.26 -10.03 -26.42
C GLU A 586 -4.42 -9.22 -25.44
N VAL A 587 -3.46 -8.46 -25.94
CA VAL A 587 -2.67 -7.54 -25.15
C VAL A 587 -2.67 -6.14 -25.77
N VAL A 588 -2.74 -5.12 -24.92
CA VAL A 588 -2.36 -3.75 -25.28
C VAL A 588 -1.09 -3.43 -24.51
N TYR A 589 -0.02 -3.17 -25.24
CA TYR A 589 1.24 -2.70 -24.67
C TYR A 589 1.42 -1.22 -24.99
N SER A 590 1.78 -0.44 -23.95
CA SER A 590 2.08 0.98 -24.06
C SER A 590 3.56 1.23 -23.73
N SER A 591 4.30 1.82 -24.63
CA SER A 591 5.70 2.25 -24.41
C SER A 591 5.82 3.33 -23.35
N VAL A 592 4.73 4.01 -23.04
CA VAL A 592 4.61 5.11 -22.08
C VAL A 592 3.64 4.72 -20.97
N ASP A 593 3.84 5.27 -19.78
CA ASP A 593 3.10 4.94 -18.55
C ASP A 593 1.88 5.83 -18.37
N LEU A 594 0.86 5.63 -19.20
CA LEU A 594 -0.37 6.47 -19.24
C LEU A 594 -1.08 6.52 -17.88
N GLU A 595 -0.96 5.47 -17.08
CA GLU A 595 -1.56 5.34 -15.75
C GLU A 595 -0.87 6.20 -14.68
N CYS A 596 0.40 6.58 -14.87
CA CYS A 596 1.20 7.28 -13.87
C CYS A 596 0.77 8.74 -13.62
N ASP A 597 0.12 9.38 -14.58
CA ASP A 597 -0.15 10.82 -14.53
C ASP A 597 -1.22 11.24 -13.50
N GLN A 598 -1.88 10.27 -12.89
CA GLN A 598 -2.83 10.53 -11.79
C GLN A 598 -2.34 10.06 -10.43
N ALA A 599 -1.11 9.59 -10.33
CA ALA A 599 -0.55 9.26 -9.03
C ALA A 599 -0.30 10.55 -8.22
N PRO A 600 -0.78 10.64 -6.97
CA PRO A 600 -0.38 11.74 -6.11
C PRO A 600 1.13 11.66 -5.88
N THR A 601 1.80 12.80 -5.97
CA THR A 601 3.19 12.90 -5.51
C THR A 601 3.22 12.69 -4.00
N LEU A 602 4.15 11.88 -3.50
CA LEU A 602 4.37 11.72 -2.06
C LEU A 602 4.61 13.10 -1.42
N GLY A 603 3.75 13.51 -0.48
CA GLY A 603 3.81 14.82 0.14
C GLY A 603 3.39 15.98 -0.74
N GLY A 604 2.84 15.73 -1.93
CA GLY A 604 2.42 16.75 -2.89
C GLY A 604 0.96 17.16 -2.73
N ASP A 605 0.69 18.34 -3.28
CA ASP A 605 -0.63 18.95 -3.35
C ASP A 605 -1.67 18.01 -3.98
N PRO A 606 -2.74 17.64 -3.28
CA PRO A 606 -3.82 16.82 -3.84
C PRO A 606 -4.49 17.43 -5.09
N ASP A 607 -4.31 18.73 -5.34
CA ASP A 607 -4.88 19.44 -6.49
C ASP A 607 -4.13 19.17 -7.82
N MET A 608 -2.94 18.55 -7.79
CA MET A 608 -2.16 18.25 -9.01
C MET A 608 -2.70 17.06 -9.81
N GLY A 609 -3.67 16.35 -9.30
CA GLY A 609 -4.28 15.17 -9.94
C GLY A 609 -5.75 15.34 -10.26
N HIS A 610 -6.12 16.34 -11.08
CA HIS A 610 -7.52 16.47 -11.51
C HIS A 610 -7.93 15.26 -12.38
N PRO A 611 -9.08 14.60 -12.09
CA PRO A 611 -9.51 13.37 -12.78
C PRO A 611 -9.76 13.55 -14.29
N ASP A 612 -9.84 14.77 -14.75
CA ASP A 612 -10.14 15.11 -16.14
C ASP A 612 -8.90 15.34 -17.02
N TYR A 613 -7.70 15.05 -16.54
CA TYR A 613 -6.47 15.33 -17.30
C TYR A 613 -5.91 14.11 -18.04
N GLY A 614 -5.88 14.24 -19.34
CA GLY A 614 -5.01 13.68 -20.36
C GLY A 614 -4.80 12.16 -20.36
N PRO A 615 -3.61 11.68 -20.01
CA PRO A 615 -3.22 10.29 -20.23
C PRO A 615 -4.11 9.25 -19.57
N SER A 616 -4.63 9.53 -18.38
CA SER A 616 -5.48 8.57 -17.68
C SER A 616 -6.83 8.32 -18.35
N LEU A 617 -7.41 9.29 -19.07
CA LEU A 617 -8.60 9.05 -19.88
C LEU A 617 -8.32 8.04 -21.00
N LEU A 618 -7.15 8.15 -21.63
CA LEU A 618 -6.71 7.21 -22.64
C LEU A 618 -6.47 5.83 -22.04
N PHE A 619 -5.83 5.75 -20.86
CA PHE A 619 -5.66 4.51 -20.13
C PHE A 619 -6.99 3.85 -19.79
N VAL A 620 -7.94 4.60 -19.23
CA VAL A 620 -9.28 4.10 -18.89
C VAL A 620 -10.03 3.60 -20.13
N ALA A 621 -9.94 4.31 -21.27
CA ALA A 621 -10.55 3.90 -22.53
C ALA A 621 -9.96 2.56 -23.02
N ILE A 622 -8.65 2.38 -22.91
CA ILE A 622 -7.98 1.12 -23.26
C ILE A 622 -8.50 -0.03 -22.37
N ILE A 623 -8.57 0.18 -21.07
CA ILE A 623 -9.05 -0.87 -20.15
C ILE A 623 -10.52 -1.22 -20.41
N LYS A 624 -11.38 -0.22 -20.65
CA LYS A 624 -12.78 -0.45 -21.02
C LYS A 624 -12.89 -1.19 -22.37
N SER A 625 -12.05 -0.87 -23.34
CA SER A 625 -11.97 -1.61 -24.61
C SER A 625 -11.58 -3.08 -24.42
N LEU A 626 -10.61 -3.35 -23.55
CA LEU A 626 -10.21 -4.72 -23.20
C LEU A 626 -11.34 -5.46 -22.47
N LEU A 627 -12.08 -4.82 -21.56
CA LEU A 627 -13.23 -5.41 -20.90
C LEU A 627 -14.35 -5.77 -21.91
N GLY A 628 -14.54 -4.94 -22.95
CA GLY A 628 -15.60 -5.11 -23.94
C GLY A 628 -17.00 -4.91 -23.34
N ASP A 629 -18.05 -5.34 -24.09
CA ASP A 629 -19.46 -5.04 -23.77
C ASP A 629 -20.12 -6.01 -22.77
N ALA A 630 -19.41 -7.08 -22.39
CA ALA A 630 -19.96 -8.02 -21.41
C ALA A 630 -20.10 -7.37 -20.04
N PRO A 631 -21.21 -7.61 -19.31
CA PRO A 631 -21.42 -7.03 -17.98
C PRO A 631 -20.28 -7.35 -17.02
N VAL A 632 -19.90 -6.38 -16.21
CA VAL A 632 -18.90 -6.51 -15.14
C VAL A 632 -19.61 -6.83 -13.80
N THR A 633 -18.86 -7.28 -12.81
CA THR A 633 -19.38 -7.64 -11.48
C THR A 633 -20.29 -6.57 -10.90
N PHE A 634 -19.88 -5.30 -10.99
CA PHE A 634 -20.72 -4.15 -10.68
C PHE A 634 -20.31 -2.93 -11.51
N SER A 635 -21.21 -1.99 -11.70
CA SER A 635 -20.90 -0.65 -12.16
C SER A 635 -21.74 0.40 -11.46
N LEU A 636 -21.16 1.58 -11.27
CA LEU A 636 -21.83 2.73 -10.70
C LEU A 636 -21.92 3.85 -11.72
N ASP A 637 -23.02 4.63 -11.64
CA ASP A 637 -23.11 5.97 -12.23
C ASP A 637 -23.26 6.94 -11.07
N ALA A 638 -22.15 7.59 -10.70
CA ALA A 638 -22.00 8.35 -9.47
C ALA A 638 -20.92 9.41 -9.57
N ASP A 639 -20.89 10.32 -8.62
CA ASP A 639 -19.83 11.33 -8.48
C ASP A 639 -18.45 10.69 -8.19
N ILE A 640 -17.38 11.41 -8.51
CA ILE A 640 -16.00 10.93 -8.41
C ILE A 640 -15.56 10.50 -6.99
N GLY A 641 -16.22 11.03 -5.95
CA GLY A 641 -15.97 10.64 -4.56
C GLY A 641 -16.61 9.31 -4.14
N VAL A 642 -17.50 8.77 -4.97
CA VAL A 642 -18.16 7.50 -4.70
C VAL A 642 -17.37 6.35 -5.28
N PHE A 643 -17.15 5.31 -4.50
CA PHE A 643 -16.57 4.06 -4.98
C PHE A 643 -17.24 2.86 -4.31
N ALA A 644 -17.04 1.68 -4.85
CA ALA A 644 -17.56 0.48 -4.25
C ALA A 644 -16.52 -0.65 -4.20
N VAL A 645 -16.72 -1.56 -3.24
CA VAL A 645 -15.96 -2.79 -3.08
C VAL A 645 -16.96 -3.95 -2.99
N ALA A 646 -16.75 -4.98 -3.82
CA ALA A 646 -17.64 -6.12 -3.89
C ALA A 646 -17.02 -7.36 -3.23
N TYR A 647 -17.87 -8.18 -2.63
CA TYR A 647 -17.51 -9.46 -1.99
C TYR A 647 -18.48 -10.55 -2.41
N ASP A 648 -17.98 -11.78 -2.59
CA ASP A 648 -18.83 -12.95 -2.85
C ASP A 648 -18.92 -13.85 -1.60
N ASP A 649 -20.01 -13.70 -0.86
CA ASP A 649 -20.37 -14.60 0.23
C ASP A 649 -21.08 -15.84 -0.35
N SER A 650 -20.31 -16.67 -1.02
CA SER A 650 -20.82 -17.84 -1.74
C SER A 650 -21.48 -18.87 -0.81
N GLN A 651 -21.10 -18.92 0.46
CA GLN A 651 -21.72 -19.80 1.46
C GLN A 651 -23.19 -19.42 1.74
N ASN A 652 -23.49 -18.13 1.69
CA ASN A 652 -24.83 -17.60 1.88
C ASN A 652 -25.52 -17.21 0.57
N HIS A 653 -24.94 -17.57 -0.59
CA HIS A 653 -25.45 -17.22 -1.92
C HIS A 653 -25.73 -15.71 -2.08
N ARG A 654 -24.77 -14.88 -1.69
CA ARG A 654 -24.93 -13.43 -1.62
C ARG A 654 -23.71 -12.69 -2.13
N LEU A 655 -23.91 -11.72 -3.02
CA LEU A 655 -22.94 -10.66 -3.25
C LEU A 655 -23.20 -9.53 -2.26
N GLN A 656 -22.15 -9.00 -1.67
CA GLN A 656 -22.18 -7.78 -0.87
C GLN A 656 -21.45 -6.69 -1.60
N LEU A 657 -22.08 -5.52 -1.80
CA LEU A 657 -21.48 -4.34 -2.40
C LEU A 657 -21.49 -3.21 -1.37
N ASN A 658 -20.31 -2.81 -0.95
CA ASN A 658 -20.10 -1.70 -0.04
C ASN A 658 -19.83 -0.43 -0.86
N ILE A 659 -20.74 0.53 -0.85
CA ILE A 659 -20.66 1.79 -1.60
C ILE A 659 -20.33 2.91 -0.63
N ALA A 660 -19.17 3.52 -0.75
CA ALA A 660 -18.70 4.60 0.12
C ALA A 660 -18.65 5.94 -0.62
N ASN A 661 -19.06 7.00 0.06
CA ASN A 661 -18.94 8.39 -0.40
C ASN A 661 -17.79 9.06 0.36
N ILE A 662 -16.62 9.10 -0.27
CA ILE A 662 -15.41 9.73 0.27
C ILE A 662 -14.88 10.70 -0.78
N PRO A 663 -15.29 11.96 -0.74
CA PRO A 663 -14.86 12.97 -1.72
C PRO A 663 -13.36 13.28 -1.57
N PRO A 664 -12.71 13.77 -2.63
CA PRO A 664 -11.30 14.16 -2.57
C PRO A 664 -11.00 15.26 -1.54
N LEU A 665 -11.98 16.11 -1.27
CA LEU A 665 -11.89 17.20 -0.30
C LEU A 665 -13.08 17.15 0.68
N PRO A 666 -12.83 17.15 2.00
CA PRO A 666 -13.88 17.25 3.01
C PRO A 666 -14.55 18.64 3.01
N PRO A 667 -15.79 18.77 3.55
CA PRO A 667 -16.63 17.72 4.10
C PRO A 667 -17.38 16.92 3.03
N SER A 668 -17.69 15.66 3.34
CA SER A 668 -18.56 14.84 2.49
C SER A 668 -19.95 15.46 2.37
N ARG A 669 -20.42 15.64 1.14
CA ARG A 669 -21.81 16.03 0.86
C ARG A 669 -22.61 14.81 0.43
N PRO A 670 -23.89 14.70 0.83
CA PRO A 670 -24.73 13.61 0.33
C PRO A 670 -24.79 13.61 -1.19
N VAL A 671 -24.61 12.45 -1.79
CA VAL A 671 -24.77 12.24 -3.24
C VAL A 671 -26.25 11.95 -3.50
N PRO A 672 -26.96 12.78 -4.27
CA PRO A 672 -28.40 12.67 -4.42
C PRO A 672 -28.87 11.35 -5.04
N LEU A 673 -28.08 10.82 -5.98
CA LEU A 673 -28.42 9.60 -6.72
C LEU A 673 -27.15 8.86 -7.15
N VAL A 674 -27.09 7.57 -6.81
CA VAL A 674 -26.13 6.61 -7.33
C VAL A 674 -26.91 5.51 -8.05
N LYS A 675 -26.70 5.33 -9.36
CA LYS A 675 -27.25 4.19 -10.08
C LYS A 675 -26.28 3.03 -9.97
N VAL A 676 -26.83 1.87 -9.63
CA VAL A 676 -26.05 0.65 -9.36
C VAL A 676 -26.50 -0.45 -10.31
N ALA A 677 -25.54 -1.08 -10.97
CA ALA A 677 -25.75 -2.30 -11.75
C ALA A 677 -24.90 -3.43 -11.16
N LEU A 678 -25.49 -4.61 -11.00
CA LEU A 678 -24.87 -5.78 -10.36
C LEU A 678 -25.09 -7.03 -11.21
N CYS A 679 -24.03 -7.84 -11.36
CA CYS A 679 -24.09 -9.16 -11.98
C CYS A 679 -23.93 -10.26 -10.94
N ALA A 680 -24.77 -11.28 -10.97
CA ALA A 680 -24.53 -12.50 -10.22
C ALA A 680 -23.32 -13.26 -10.75
N PRO A 681 -22.67 -14.12 -9.94
CA PRO A 681 -21.65 -15.04 -10.41
C PRO A 681 -22.13 -15.88 -11.61
N ALA A 682 -21.19 -16.38 -12.42
CA ALA A 682 -21.48 -17.11 -13.64
C ALA A 682 -22.51 -18.23 -13.44
N GLY A 683 -23.56 -18.24 -14.27
CA GLY A 683 -24.65 -19.21 -14.20
C GLY A 683 -25.70 -18.95 -13.12
N LYS A 684 -25.59 -17.87 -12.35
CA LYS A 684 -26.50 -17.47 -11.28
C LYS A 684 -27.37 -16.27 -11.70
N LYS A 685 -28.44 -16.03 -10.94
CA LYS A 685 -29.35 -14.90 -11.12
C LYS A 685 -29.65 -14.22 -9.80
N ILE A 686 -29.64 -12.88 -9.78
CA ILE A 686 -30.06 -12.11 -8.60
C ILE A 686 -31.56 -12.26 -8.39
N LYS A 687 -31.94 -12.59 -7.17
CA LYS A 687 -33.31 -12.83 -6.73
C LYS A 687 -33.89 -11.72 -5.86
N ALA A 688 -33.03 -11.10 -5.04
CA ALA A 688 -33.43 -10.04 -4.14
C ALA A 688 -32.25 -9.08 -3.92
N LEU A 689 -32.59 -7.81 -3.69
CA LEU A 689 -31.64 -6.81 -3.19
C LEU A 689 -32.14 -6.30 -1.85
N LYS A 690 -31.23 -6.16 -0.90
CA LYS A 690 -31.51 -5.63 0.44
C LYS A 690 -30.44 -4.61 0.83
N GLU A 691 -30.85 -3.52 1.43
CA GLU A 691 -29.94 -2.57 2.07
C GLU A 691 -29.64 -3.03 3.50
N LEU A 692 -28.36 -3.14 3.83
CA LEU A 692 -27.89 -3.55 5.14
C LEU A 692 -27.43 -2.33 5.95
N PRO A 693 -27.48 -2.36 7.30
CA PRO A 693 -27.73 -3.55 8.15
C PRO A 693 -29.20 -3.95 8.35
N GLU A 694 -30.15 -3.04 8.08
CA GLU A 694 -31.58 -3.25 8.41
C GLU A 694 -32.25 -4.39 7.62
N GLY A 695 -31.66 -4.78 6.48
CA GLY A 695 -32.21 -5.78 5.60
C GLY A 695 -33.43 -5.29 4.80
N SER A 696 -33.55 -3.98 4.60
CA SER A 696 -34.67 -3.36 3.91
C SER A 696 -34.68 -3.76 2.43
N PRO A 697 -35.82 -4.26 1.86
CA PRO A 697 -35.88 -4.61 0.45
C PRO A 697 -35.65 -3.40 -0.46
N MET A 698 -34.87 -3.59 -1.50
CA MET A 698 -34.64 -2.58 -2.53
C MET A 698 -35.39 -2.94 -3.82
N LEU A 699 -35.95 -1.92 -4.47
CA LEU A 699 -36.55 -2.09 -5.79
C LEU A 699 -35.42 -2.23 -6.84
N PHE A 700 -35.57 -3.17 -7.76
CA PHE A 700 -34.63 -3.38 -8.86
C PHE A 700 -35.33 -3.94 -10.11
N THR A 701 -34.67 -3.77 -11.24
CA THR A 701 -35.04 -4.39 -12.50
C THR A 701 -33.91 -5.28 -12.99
N VAL A 702 -34.24 -6.30 -13.77
CA VAL A 702 -33.21 -7.16 -14.40
C VAL A 702 -33.33 -7.02 -15.90
N ASP A 703 -32.24 -6.69 -16.58
CA ASP A 703 -32.22 -6.55 -18.03
C ASP A 703 -32.05 -7.91 -18.75
N SER A 704 -32.03 -7.87 -20.10
CA SER A 704 -31.89 -9.07 -20.93
C SER A 704 -30.57 -9.82 -20.76
N GLN A 705 -29.54 -9.15 -20.22
CA GLN A 705 -28.23 -9.74 -19.91
C GLN A 705 -28.15 -10.31 -18.50
N GLY A 706 -29.23 -10.19 -17.70
CA GLY A 706 -29.27 -10.67 -16.32
C GLY A 706 -28.67 -9.68 -15.30
N VAL A 707 -28.44 -8.44 -15.70
CA VAL A 707 -27.91 -7.38 -14.82
C VAL A 707 -29.04 -6.81 -13.97
N ALA A 708 -28.90 -6.85 -12.66
CA ALA A 708 -29.81 -6.18 -11.75
C ALA A 708 -29.46 -4.70 -11.62
N ARG A 709 -30.44 -3.82 -11.80
CA ARG A 709 -30.30 -2.36 -11.73
C ARG A 709 -31.14 -1.79 -10.60
N THR A 710 -30.51 -0.96 -9.76
CA THR A 710 -31.15 -0.28 -8.64
C THR A 710 -30.59 1.13 -8.45
N GLU A 711 -31.18 1.87 -7.53
CA GLU A 711 -30.76 3.24 -7.19
C GLU A 711 -30.52 3.35 -5.69
N VAL A 712 -29.46 4.04 -5.31
CA VAL A 712 -29.22 4.52 -3.94
C VAL A 712 -29.41 6.03 -3.93
N ARG A 713 -30.29 6.53 -3.07
CA ARG A 713 -30.62 7.95 -2.96
C ARG A 713 -30.05 8.53 -1.68
N ASP A 714 -29.64 9.79 -1.74
CA ASP A 714 -29.11 10.57 -0.60
C ASP A 714 -27.96 9.84 0.13
N LEU A 715 -27.02 9.28 -0.64
CA LEU A 715 -25.84 8.58 -0.08
C LEU A 715 -24.98 9.57 0.73
N LYS A 716 -25.08 9.49 2.07
CA LYS A 716 -24.30 10.34 2.97
C LYS A 716 -22.86 9.82 3.12
N HIS A 717 -22.71 8.59 3.56
CA HIS A 717 -21.41 8.01 3.88
C HIS A 717 -21.24 6.60 3.30
N LEU A 718 -22.08 5.66 3.68
CA LEU A 718 -21.99 4.25 3.31
C LEU A 718 -23.39 3.69 3.05
N CYS A 719 -23.49 2.92 1.98
CA CYS A 719 -24.63 2.03 1.71
C CYS A 719 -24.07 0.63 1.42
N VAL A 720 -24.62 -0.37 2.05
CA VAL A 720 -24.24 -1.78 1.84
C VAL A 720 -25.40 -2.51 1.22
N ILE A 721 -25.21 -3.00 0.00
CA ILE A 721 -26.21 -3.79 -0.72
C ILE A 721 -25.88 -5.27 -0.62
N ALA A 722 -26.82 -6.06 -0.14
CA ALA A 722 -26.80 -7.53 -0.24
C ALA A 722 -27.62 -7.96 -1.43
N ALA A 723 -27.01 -8.59 -2.43
CA ALA A 723 -27.66 -9.16 -3.60
C ALA A 723 -27.70 -10.69 -3.46
N GLU A 724 -28.88 -11.22 -3.12
CA GLU A 724 -29.10 -12.66 -2.99
C GLU A 724 -29.27 -13.29 -4.39
N TYR A 725 -28.55 -14.39 -4.64
CA TYR A 725 -28.57 -15.08 -5.94
C TYR A 725 -28.83 -16.58 -5.82
N ALA A 726 -29.30 -17.20 -6.92
CA ALA A 726 -29.56 -18.65 -7.00
C ALA A 726 -29.19 -19.21 -8.38
#